data_84e728c97300fe6b94dda0864b9fea79
#
_entry.id   84e728c97300fe6b94dda0864b9fea79
#
_cell.length_a   1.000
_cell.length_b   1.000
_cell.length_c   1.000
_cell.angle_alpha   90.00
_cell.angle_beta   90.00
_cell.angle_gamma   90.00
#
_symmetry.space_group_name_H-M   'P 1'
#
loop_
_entity.id
_entity.type
_entity.pdbx_description
1 polymer ?
#
loop_
_entity_poly.entity_id
_entity_poly.type
_entity_poly.pdbx_seq_one_letter_code
_entity_poly.pdbx_strand_id
1 'polypeptide(L)'
;MRFIIFSALVFAILTVSCDQFIGGDPVAELEQTEYTRKIDPNKMAEWLNHQAPSVRRKAVETLGRIQDSTRVAQLANRLSDSDASVRYAAIFALGQLFSPQAEQYLIDALISEANKQNRLAIIEALGKSGTNKNPDVLKDFVDSSDPEYQKESAIACGILAYRGYHPHVLANSLGKLMNNKRDPDISWRGAYAVYRIGVLRSFNDLTAAMQQNDPLTRYFALKGMEQLVYLMDTPQFKEYRNQPGIKDLLRLYSSRKFRQLIVEQGQDSTYWYVRLAAVELMSATKEQSMQNEIIKRLDDPHPYVKLQAIRSLAKFKNWLTRREMRRIYKETEDWRLKGEALTVLALVQPNEALNHVKADLIDKPWPQNYYAIRTLDSLKTVDPRKKLKEEKEATELLRELAKGENRAQATLALEVLVDRSDPPEIDFFVERLDTGDPAITTIVASYLALVNDPRPAQAVSPLVTVYKKFQAPRDLEAMEAVITALDSIDSQEAVPFLREQLSNPYQNIRQKARQALMGITQQNDIQIPPVEDQYPVKWDFHKVNPDSTYHVKFHTTAGNFTIELLPEKAPVTVANFSSLVQQNFYNGIYFHRVVPGFVIQAGDPRGDGWGGANNAIPCEYNDLDYDRGMVGMALSGKDTGTSQFFITQTPQPHLNGKYTIFGRVISGMDTVESIMIFDRIVKTELVVK
;
A
#
# COMPACT_ATOMS: atom_id res chain seq x y z
N MET A 1 -57.81 -58.13 9.42
CA MET A 1 -57.98 -56.87 10.14
C MET A 1 -56.78 -56.61 10.98
N ARG A 2 -55.55 -56.58 10.42
CA ARG A 2 -54.25 -56.29 11.09
C ARG A 2 -53.20 -55.65 10.16
N PHE A 3 -53.66 -55.04 9.04
CA PHE A 3 -52.71 -54.40 8.05
C PHE A 3 -52.96 -52.93 7.76
N ILE A 4 -53.78 -52.23 8.55
CA ILE A 4 -54.14 -50.81 8.30
C ILE A 4 -53.57 -49.84 9.40
N ILE A 5 -52.96 -50.37 10.48
CA ILE A 5 -52.48 -49.50 11.58
C ILE A 5 -50.98 -49.15 11.42
N PHE A 6 -50.23 -49.81 10.48
CA PHE A 6 -48.78 -49.51 10.36
C PHE A 6 -48.43 -48.43 9.32
N SER A 7 -49.43 -48.03 8.48
CA SER A 7 -49.19 -46.95 7.48
C SER A 7 -49.46 -45.53 8.01
N ALA A 8 -50.17 -45.38 9.13
CA ALA A 8 -50.48 -44.08 9.67
C ALA A 8 -49.39 -43.51 10.63
N LEU A 9 -48.54 -44.41 11.19
CA LEU A 9 -47.46 -43.92 12.11
C LEU A 9 -46.16 -43.55 11.37
N VAL A 10 -45.97 -44.04 10.14
CA VAL A 10 -44.79 -43.67 9.32
C VAL A 10 -45.03 -42.34 8.60
N PHE A 11 -46.31 -41.96 8.35
CA PHE A 11 -46.63 -40.65 7.74
C PHE A 11 -46.65 -39.51 8.75
N ALA A 12 -46.80 -39.78 10.06
CA ALA A 12 -46.75 -38.74 11.12
C ALA A 12 -45.36 -38.39 11.59
N ILE A 13 -44.32 -39.22 11.25
CA ILE A 13 -42.91 -38.93 11.58
C ILE A 13 -42.20 -38.18 10.42
N LEU A 14 -42.77 -38.20 9.20
CA LEU A 14 -42.25 -37.49 8.04
C LEU A 14 -42.86 -36.09 7.83
N THR A 15 -43.90 -35.72 8.59
CA THR A 15 -44.50 -34.39 8.50
C THR A 15 -44.04 -33.39 9.60
N VAL A 16 -43.20 -33.82 10.55
CA VAL A 16 -42.65 -32.93 11.58
C VAL A 16 -41.26 -32.39 11.20
N SER A 17 -40.67 -32.83 10.11
CA SER A 17 -39.34 -32.35 9.67
C SER A 17 -39.36 -31.46 8.42
N CYS A 18 -40.52 -31.07 7.88
CA CYS A 18 -40.62 -30.20 6.69
C CYS A 18 -41.06 -28.75 6.96
N ASP A 19 -41.47 -28.40 8.19
CA ASP A 19 -41.90 -27.02 8.50
C ASP A 19 -40.83 -26.12 9.12
N GLN A 20 -39.55 -26.52 9.08
CA GLN A 20 -38.40 -25.64 9.52
C GLN A 20 -37.52 -25.13 8.38
N PHE A 21 -37.90 -25.28 7.12
CA PHE A 21 -37.14 -24.76 5.95
C PHE A 21 -37.97 -23.77 5.12
N ILE A 22 -38.53 -22.73 5.78
CA ILE A 22 -39.04 -21.52 5.11
C ILE A 22 -38.18 -20.31 5.56
N GLY A 23 -36.88 -20.50 5.69
CA GLY A 23 -35.88 -19.45 5.78
C GLY A 23 -34.78 -19.80 4.79
N GLY A 24 -34.32 -18.85 3.99
CA GLY A 24 -33.17 -19.06 3.11
C GLY A 24 -31.95 -19.51 3.93
N ASP A 25 -30.94 -20.09 3.28
CA ASP A 25 -29.68 -20.47 3.92
C ASP A 25 -29.03 -19.21 4.55
N PRO A 26 -28.91 -19.12 5.89
CA PRO A 26 -28.33 -17.95 6.55
C PRO A 26 -26.91 -17.63 6.08
N VAL A 27 -26.14 -18.64 5.66
CA VAL A 27 -24.76 -18.46 5.16
C VAL A 27 -24.79 -17.79 3.80
N ALA A 28 -25.67 -18.22 2.89
CA ALA A 28 -25.85 -17.60 1.58
C ALA A 28 -26.36 -16.16 1.69
N GLU A 29 -27.28 -15.87 2.61
CA GLU A 29 -27.74 -14.51 2.87
C GLU A 29 -26.63 -13.62 3.46
N LEU A 30 -25.76 -14.16 4.32
CA LEU A 30 -24.60 -13.47 4.86
C LEU A 30 -23.55 -13.19 3.77
N GLU A 31 -23.32 -14.14 2.85
CA GLU A 31 -22.46 -13.91 1.69
C GLU A 31 -23.01 -12.77 0.81
N GLN A 32 -24.28 -12.78 0.53
CA GLN A 32 -24.90 -11.69 -0.20
C GLN A 32 -24.78 -10.34 0.54
N THR A 33 -24.98 -10.33 1.87
CA THR A 33 -24.78 -9.15 2.73
C THR A 33 -23.34 -8.65 2.66
N GLU A 34 -22.36 -9.57 2.73
CA GLU A 34 -20.95 -9.24 2.62
C GLU A 34 -20.63 -8.55 1.29
N TYR A 35 -21.11 -9.10 0.19
CA TYR A 35 -20.79 -8.57 -1.14
C TYR A 35 -21.58 -7.33 -1.52
N THR A 36 -22.83 -7.23 -1.05
CA THR A 36 -23.66 -6.03 -1.30
C THR A 36 -23.41 -4.92 -0.30
N ARG A 37 -22.67 -5.20 0.78
CA ARG A 37 -22.46 -4.29 1.94
C ARG A 37 -23.76 -3.83 2.59
N LYS A 38 -24.92 -4.45 2.27
CA LYS A 38 -26.24 -4.09 2.81
C LYS A 38 -26.52 -4.88 4.08
N ILE A 39 -26.39 -4.24 5.23
CA ILE A 39 -26.65 -4.87 6.53
C ILE A 39 -28.09 -4.58 6.96
N ASP A 40 -28.91 -5.62 7.11
CA ASP A 40 -30.12 -5.56 7.90
C ASP A 40 -29.75 -5.72 9.39
N PRO A 41 -29.92 -4.69 10.25
CA PRO A 41 -29.49 -4.75 11.64
C PRO A 41 -30.18 -5.84 12.44
N ASN A 42 -31.47 -6.15 12.15
CA ASN A 42 -32.23 -7.16 12.85
C ASN A 42 -31.76 -8.58 12.49
N LYS A 43 -31.65 -8.87 11.19
CA LYS A 43 -31.10 -10.14 10.71
C LYS A 43 -29.65 -10.33 11.20
N MET A 44 -28.81 -9.31 11.16
CA MET A 44 -27.42 -9.40 11.63
C MET A 44 -27.37 -9.74 13.12
N ALA A 45 -28.24 -9.13 13.93
CA ALA A 45 -28.34 -9.45 15.36
C ALA A 45 -28.79 -10.90 15.59
N GLU A 46 -29.72 -11.41 14.79
CA GLU A 46 -30.16 -12.82 14.81
C GLU A 46 -29.01 -13.76 14.43
N TRP A 47 -28.30 -13.52 13.33
CA TRP A 47 -27.18 -14.34 12.89
C TRP A 47 -26.01 -14.35 13.87
N LEU A 48 -25.68 -13.23 14.48
CA LEU A 48 -24.64 -13.17 15.52
C LEU A 48 -25.01 -14.00 16.75
N ASN A 49 -26.29 -14.23 17.04
CA ASN A 49 -26.77 -15.02 18.17
C ASN A 49 -27.30 -16.40 17.75
N HIS A 50 -27.08 -16.82 16.50
CA HIS A 50 -27.58 -18.06 15.96
C HIS A 50 -27.02 -19.28 16.71
N GLN A 51 -27.81 -20.37 16.80
CA GLN A 51 -27.40 -21.59 17.52
C GLN A 51 -26.17 -22.25 16.87
N ALA A 52 -26.11 -22.29 15.54
CA ALA A 52 -24.97 -22.87 14.81
C ALA A 52 -23.75 -21.95 14.82
N PRO A 53 -22.58 -22.42 15.31
CA PRO A 53 -21.35 -21.63 15.34
C PRO A 53 -20.90 -21.17 13.94
N SER A 54 -21.14 -21.96 12.89
CA SER A 54 -20.82 -21.61 11.50
C SER A 54 -21.51 -20.32 11.04
N VAL A 55 -22.78 -20.14 11.39
CA VAL A 55 -23.55 -18.93 11.07
C VAL A 55 -23.00 -17.73 11.87
N ARG A 56 -22.79 -17.90 13.19
CA ARG A 56 -22.20 -16.83 14.01
C ARG A 56 -20.83 -16.40 13.49
N ARG A 57 -19.98 -17.38 13.13
CA ARG A 57 -18.65 -17.11 12.55
C ARG A 57 -18.77 -16.31 11.25
N LYS A 58 -19.62 -16.77 10.30
CA LYS A 58 -19.81 -16.08 9.03
C LYS A 58 -20.36 -14.66 9.22
N ALA A 59 -21.28 -14.45 10.18
CA ALA A 59 -21.79 -13.11 10.52
C ALA A 59 -20.67 -12.16 11.00
N VAL A 60 -19.77 -12.67 11.86
CA VAL A 60 -18.60 -11.92 12.35
C VAL A 60 -17.61 -11.61 11.23
N GLU A 61 -17.29 -12.60 10.37
CA GLU A 61 -16.42 -12.43 9.20
C GLU A 61 -16.98 -11.37 8.25
N THR A 62 -18.30 -11.41 7.99
CA THR A 62 -19.00 -10.42 7.16
C THR A 62 -18.85 -9.00 7.71
N LEU A 63 -19.05 -8.80 9.02
CA LEU A 63 -18.85 -7.50 9.65
C LEU A 63 -17.39 -7.03 9.59
N GLY A 64 -16.43 -7.94 9.77
CA GLY A 64 -15.00 -7.66 9.68
C GLY A 64 -14.59 -7.19 8.27
N ARG A 65 -15.11 -7.83 7.22
CA ARG A 65 -14.85 -7.45 5.82
C ARG A 65 -15.56 -6.17 5.41
N ILE A 66 -16.72 -5.86 6.01
CA ILE A 66 -17.41 -4.58 5.81
C ILE A 66 -16.66 -3.43 6.51
N GLN A 67 -15.86 -3.71 7.54
CA GLN A 67 -15.02 -2.72 8.25
C GLN A 67 -15.78 -1.48 8.76
N ASP A 68 -16.98 -1.69 9.29
CA ASP A 68 -17.73 -0.61 9.95
C ASP A 68 -17.22 -0.41 11.39
N SER A 69 -16.43 0.64 11.61
CA SER A 69 -15.84 0.95 12.92
C SER A 69 -16.87 1.22 14.03
N THR A 70 -18.12 1.50 13.69
CA THR A 70 -19.20 1.65 14.68
C THR A 70 -19.60 0.32 15.33
N ARG A 71 -19.16 -0.79 14.76
CA ARG A 71 -19.48 -2.17 15.19
C ARG A 71 -18.49 -2.77 16.18
N VAL A 72 -17.47 -2.03 16.64
CA VAL A 72 -16.45 -2.54 17.56
C VAL A 72 -17.06 -3.25 18.77
N ALA A 73 -18.02 -2.64 19.46
CA ALA A 73 -18.65 -3.26 20.63
C ALA A 73 -19.43 -4.55 20.29
N GLN A 74 -20.10 -4.58 19.13
CA GLN A 74 -20.85 -5.74 18.66
C GLN A 74 -19.93 -6.93 18.37
N LEU A 75 -18.78 -6.68 17.73
CA LEU A 75 -17.74 -7.68 17.47
C LEU A 75 -17.05 -8.13 18.77
N ALA A 76 -16.76 -7.20 19.69
CA ALA A 76 -16.13 -7.50 20.97
C ALA A 76 -16.97 -8.46 21.84
N ASN A 77 -18.31 -8.42 21.77
CA ASN A 77 -19.18 -9.39 22.44
C ASN A 77 -18.97 -10.84 21.97
N ARG A 78 -18.41 -11.03 20.77
CA ARG A 78 -18.09 -12.39 20.25
C ARG A 78 -16.72 -12.91 20.69
N LEU A 79 -15.89 -12.11 21.35
CA LEU A 79 -14.63 -12.56 21.95
C LEU A 79 -14.83 -13.58 23.08
N SER A 80 -16.01 -13.62 23.69
CA SER A 80 -16.39 -14.59 24.71
C SER A 80 -17.30 -15.73 24.19
N ASP A 81 -17.40 -15.91 22.86
CA ASP A 81 -18.20 -17.00 22.28
C ASP A 81 -17.68 -18.36 22.75
N SER A 82 -18.58 -19.32 22.97
CA SER A 82 -18.23 -20.69 23.38
C SER A 82 -17.37 -21.42 22.34
N ASP A 83 -17.56 -21.11 21.05
CA ASP A 83 -16.85 -21.72 19.93
C ASP A 83 -15.57 -20.94 19.62
N ALA A 84 -14.42 -21.64 19.59
CA ALA A 84 -13.12 -21.01 19.35
C ALA A 84 -12.99 -20.40 17.95
N SER A 85 -13.67 -20.94 16.95
CA SER A 85 -13.63 -20.40 15.58
C SER A 85 -14.42 -19.10 15.45
N VAL A 86 -15.49 -18.93 16.23
CA VAL A 86 -16.24 -17.66 16.31
C VAL A 86 -15.38 -16.59 17.01
N ARG A 87 -14.70 -16.96 18.11
CA ARG A 87 -13.75 -16.05 18.78
C ARG A 87 -12.61 -15.63 17.84
N TYR A 88 -12.04 -16.60 17.09
CA TYR A 88 -11.02 -16.29 16.06
C TYR A 88 -11.51 -15.24 15.06
N ALA A 89 -12.71 -15.46 14.50
CA ALA A 89 -13.30 -14.52 13.55
C ALA A 89 -13.51 -13.13 14.16
N ALA A 90 -13.92 -13.05 15.45
CA ALA A 90 -14.10 -11.78 16.15
C ALA A 90 -12.76 -11.04 16.36
N ILE A 91 -11.72 -11.77 16.74
CA ILE A 91 -10.37 -11.24 16.88
C ILE A 91 -9.87 -10.69 15.55
N PHE A 92 -9.98 -11.47 14.49
CA PHE A 92 -9.60 -11.06 13.14
C PHE A 92 -10.38 -9.81 12.70
N ALA A 93 -11.70 -9.82 12.85
CA ALA A 93 -12.56 -8.69 12.49
C ALA A 93 -12.17 -7.41 13.24
N LEU A 94 -11.92 -7.47 14.55
CA LEU A 94 -11.47 -6.33 15.35
C LEU A 94 -10.11 -5.79 14.89
N GLY A 95 -9.17 -6.68 14.52
CA GLY A 95 -7.90 -6.31 13.91
C GLY A 95 -8.09 -5.58 12.57
N GLN A 96 -9.03 -6.06 11.72
CA GLN A 96 -9.32 -5.46 10.41
C GLN A 96 -9.92 -4.06 10.48
N LEU A 97 -10.53 -3.67 11.58
CA LEU A 97 -11.05 -2.32 11.76
C LEU A 97 -9.96 -1.26 11.91
N PHE A 98 -8.72 -1.66 12.21
CA PHE A 98 -7.59 -0.75 12.51
C PHE A 98 -7.97 0.36 13.52
N SER A 99 -8.91 0.07 14.39
CA SER A 99 -9.49 1.03 15.34
C SER A 99 -8.87 0.91 16.73
N PRO A 100 -8.31 2.00 17.30
CA PRO A 100 -7.82 2.00 18.68
C PRO A 100 -8.87 1.64 19.72
N GLN A 101 -10.16 1.74 19.40
CA GLN A 101 -11.25 1.36 20.28
C GLN A 101 -11.30 -0.16 20.54
N ALA A 102 -10.70 -0.98 19.65
CA ALA A 102 -10.63 -2.42 19.83
C ALA A 102 -9.55 -2.85 20.84
N GLU A 103 -8.55 -2.01 21.15
CA GLU A 103 -7.35 -2.37 21.92
C GLU A 103 -7.70 -2.99 23.27
N GLN A 104 -8.54 -2.34 24.08
CA GLN A 104 -8.85 -2.83 25.41
C GLN A 104 -9.60 -4.16 25.38
N TYR A 105 -10.55 -4.34 24.46
CA TYR A 105 -11.28 -5.60 24.30
C TYR A 105 -10.35 -6.75 23.92
N LEU A 106 -9.36 -6.50 23.06
CA LEU A 106 -8.35 -7.49 22.66
C LEU A 106 -7.41 -7.84 23.83
N ILE A 107 -7.02 -6.87 24.64
CA ILE A 107 -6.20 -7.11 25.85
C ILE A 107 -6.95 -7.97 26.86
N ASP A 108 -8.21 -7.63 27.14
CA ASP A 108 -9.04 -8.40 28.08
C ASP A 108 -9.26 -9.84 27.60
N ALA A 109 -9.49 -10.01 26.29
CA ALA A 109 -9.59 -11.33 25.67
C ALA A 109 -8.29 -12.13 25.77
N LEU A 110 -7.11 -11.51 25.60
CA LEU A 110 -5.81 -12.17 25.68
C LEU A 110 -5.55 -12.80 27.05
N ILE A 111 -6.07 -12.17 28.12
CA ILE A 111 -5.92 -12.67 29.50
C ILE A 111 -6.71 -13.98 29.69
N SER A 112 -7.89 -14.10 29.08
CA SER A 112 -8.83 -15.20 29.28
C SER A 112 -8.77 -16.29 28.19
N GLU A 113 -8.16 -16.03 27.02
CA GLU A 113 -8.13 -16.96 25.90
C GLU A 113 -7.18 -18.12 26.15
N ALA A 114 -7.70 -19.35 26.13
CA ALA A 114 -6.94 -20.57 26.32
C ALA A 114 -6.39 -21.17 25.00
N ASN A 115 -7.03 -20.87 23.88
CA ASN A 115 -6.61 -21.41 22.57
C ASN A 115 -5.38 -20.64 22.06
N LYS A 116 -4.29 -21.35 21.79
CA LYS A 116 -3.01 -20.76 21.35
C LYS A 116 -3.17 -20.00 20.03
N GLN A 117 -3.90 -20.55 19.06
CA GLN A 117 -4.12 -19.88 17.76
C GLN A 117 -4.86 -18.55 17.93
N ASN A 118 -5.90 -18.52 18.76
CA ASN A 118 -6.59 -17.29 19.08
C ASN A 118 -5.68 -16.27 19.78
N ARG A 119 -4.81 -16.72 20.69
CA ARG A 119 -3.81 -15.83 21.34
C ARG A 119 -2.86 -15.20 20.34
N LEU A 120 -2.36 -15.97 19.37
CA LEU A 120 -1.52 -15.47 18.28
C LEU A 120 -2.29 -14.43 17.44
N ALA A 121 -3.54 -14.74 17.06
CA ALA A 121 -4.40 -13.81 16.33
C ALA A 121 -4.68 -12.51 17.11
N ILE A 122 -4.82 -12.58 18.47
CA ILE A 122 -4.96 -11.36 19.29
C ILE A 122 -3.68 -10.52 19.24
N ILE A 123 -2.49 -11.14 19.29
CA ILE A 123 -1.21 -10.43 19.20
C ILE A 123 -1.12 -9.70 17.85
N GLU A 124 -1.46 -10.37 16.75
CA GLU A 124 -1.53 -9.76 15.42
C GLU A 124 -2.54 -8.59 15.39
N ALA A 125 -3.75 -8.81 15.92
CA ALA A 125 -4.80 -7.78 15.97
C ALA A 125 -4.37 -6.55 16.80
N LEU A 126 -3.59 -6.74 17.89
CA LEU A 126 -3.00 -5.64 18.67
C LEU A 126 -1.97 -4.86 17.85
N GLY A 127 -1.20 -5.51 16.97
CA GLY A 127 -0.35 -4.81 16.01
C GLY A 127 -1.16 -3.89 15.08
N LYS A 128 -2.32 -4.34 14.62
CA LYS A 128 -3.21 -3.62 13.69
C LYS A 128 -4.07 -2.55 14.37
N SER A 129 -4.54 -2.78 15.60
CA SER A 129 -5.52 -1.92 16.30
C SER A 129 -5.00 -1.29 17.59
N GLY A 130 -3.87 -1.74 18.14
CA GLY A 130 -3.27 -1.22 19.35
C GLY A 130 -2.67 0.19 19.22
N THR A 131 -2.27 0.73 20.36
CA THR A 131 -1.64 2.05 20.50
C THR A 131 -0.40 1.97 21.41
N ASN A 132 0.21 3.11 21.77
CA ASN A 132 1.31 3.17 22.74
C ASN A 132 0.85 3.14 24.21
N LYS A 133 -0.43 2.97 24.50
CA LYS A 133 -0.95 3.01 25.88
C LYS A 133 -0.52 1.78 26.68
N ASN A 134 -0.44 0.63 26.03
CA ASN A 134 -0.16 -0.65 26.68
C ASN A 134 0.94 -1.46 25.98
N PRO A 135 2.14 -0.90 25.74
CA PRO A 135 3.20 -1.61 25.00
C PRO A 135 3.72 -2.84 25.74
N ASP A 136 3.59 -2.87 27.08
CA ASP A 136 4.04 -3.97 27.91
C ASP A 136 3.26 -5.28 27.70
N VAL A 137 2.04 -5.20 27.18
CA VAL A 137 1.24 -6.41 26.86
C VAL A 137 1.96 -7.31 25.85
N LEU A 138 2.65 -6.75 24.88
CA LEU A 138 3.42 -7.51 23.89
C LEU A 138 4.76 -8.01 24.45
N LYS A 139 5.25 -7.43 25.55
CA LYS A 139 6.57 -7.74 26.10
C LYS A 139 6.70 -9.21 26.50
N ASP A 140 5.70 -9.76 27.18
CA ASP A 140 5.72 -11.15 27.66
C ASP A 140 5.79 -12.15 26.51
N PHE A 141 5.27 -11.79 25.33
CA PHE A 141 5.30 -12.59 24.12
C PHE A 141 6.62 -12.42 23.35
N VAL A 142 7.15 -11.21 23.29
CA VAL A 142 8.50 -10.96 22.74
C VAL A 142 9.56 -11.68 23.55
N ASP A 143 9.46 -11.72 24.88
CA ASP A 143 10.39 -12.37 25.79
C ASP A 143 10.02 -13.86 26.06
N SER A 144 8.97 -14.39 25.40
CA SER A 144 8.53 -15.78 25.56
C SER A 144 9.61 -16.79 25.12
N SER A 145 9.57 -17.99 25.69
CA SER A 145 10.37 -19.13 25.19
C SER A 145 9.72 -19.85 24.00
N ASP A 146 8.44 -19.56 23.68
CA ASP A 146 7.72 -20.14 22.56
C ASP A 146 8.03 -19.36 21.27
N PRO A 147 8.61 -20.01 20.24
CA PRO A 147 9.00 -19.37 19.00
C PRO A 147 7.84 -18.69 18.24
N GLU A 148 6.63 -19.27 18.31
CA GLU A 148 5.47 -18.69 17.60
C GLU A 148 5.04 -17.37 18.21
N TYR A 149 5.01 -17.27 19.54
CA TYR A 149 4.77 -16.00 20.22
C TYR A 149 5.83 -14.95 19.90
N GLN A 150 7.11 -15.35 19.86
CA GLN A 150 8.20 -14.44 19.50
C GLN A 150 8.03 -13.89 18.08
N LYS A 151 7.73 -14.77 17.12
CA LYS A 151 7.52 -14.40 15.72
C LYS A 151 6.36 -13.43 15.56
N GLU A 152 5.22 -13.77 16.12
CA GLU A 152 4.00 -12.99 15.99
C GLU A 152 4.11 -11.63 16.69
N SER A 153 4.63 -11.60 17.90
CA SER A 153 4.80 -10.36 18.65
C SER A 153 5.82 -9.40 18.02
N ALA A 154 6.88 -9.93 17.40
CA ALA A 154 7.82 -9.11 16.65
C ALA A 154 7.14 -8.44 15.45
N ILE A 155 6.35 -9.18 14.65
CA ILE A 155 5.57 -8.62 13.54
C ILE A 155 4.57 -7.58 14.04
N ALA A 156 3.82 -7.88 15.11
CA ALA A 156 2.86 -6.95 15.72
C ALA A 156 3.53 -5.63 16.14
N CYS A 157 4.70 -5.69 16.77
CA CYS A 157 5.49 -4.49 17.13
C CYS A 157 5.90 -3.68 15.88
N GLY A 158 6.30 -4.35 14.81
CA GLY A 158 6.66 -3.69 13.55
C GLY A 158 5.47 -3.03 12.87
N ILE A 159 4.30 -3.67 12.84
CA ILE A 159 3.05 -3.10 12.30
C ILE A 159 2.60 -1.90 13.14
N LEU A 160 2.65 -2.01 14.46
CA LEU A 160 2.32 -0.93 15.39
C LEU A 160 3.21 0.29 15.13
N ALA A 161 4.53 0.09 15.00
CA ALA A 161 5.48 1.16 14.69
C ALA A 161 5.24 1.78 13.31
N TYR A 162 4.91 0.98 12.29
CA TYR A 162 4.52 1.49 10.97
C TYR A 162 3.29 2.41 11.01
N ARG A 163 2.37 2.17 11.95
CA ARG A 163 1.18 3.01 12.18
C ARG A 163 1.50 4.28 12.99
N GLY A 164 2.74 4.53 13.36
CA GLY A 164 3.19 5.69 14.14
C GLY A 164 3.17 5.48 15.66
N TYR A 165 2.87 4.27 16.13
CA TYR A 165 2.91 3.91 17.55
C TYR A 165 4.20 3.14 17.84
N HIS A 166 5.26 3.82 18.28
CA HIS A 166 6.59 3.23 18.43
C HIS A 166 6.79 2.64 19.84
N PRO A 167 6.75 1.30 20.04
CA PRO A 167 6.97 0.65 21.33
C PRO A 167 8.46 0.64 21.71
N HIS A 168 9.03 1.82 21.95
CA HIS A 168 10.46 1.99 22.20
C HIS A 168 10.98 1.13 23.38
N VAL A 169 10.14 0.87 24.39
CA VAL A 169 10.50 0.06 25.56
C VAL A 169 10.90 -1.37 25.17
N LEU A 170 10.37 -1.90 24.06
CA LEU A 170 10.62 -3.26 23.58
C LEU A 170 11.89 -3.40 22.72
N ALA A 171 12.56 -2.30 22.38
CA ALA A 171 13.68 -2.34 21.43
C ALA A 171 14.81 -3.30 21.87
N ASN A 172 15.10 -3.40 23.17
CA ASN A 172 16.14 -4.31 23.67
C ASN A 172 15.73 -5.80 23.55
N SER A 173 14.47 -6.13 23.84
CA SER A 173 13.94 -7.48 23.68
C SER A 173 13.91 -7.90 22.20
N LEU A 174 13.44 -7.01 21.34
CA LEU A 174 13.43 -7.21 19.88
C LEU A 174 14.86 -7.30 19.30
N GLY A 175 15.83 -6.54 19.85
CA GLY A 175 17.24 -6.65 19.51
C GLY A 175 17.81 -8.05 19.81
N LYS A 176 17.39 -8.68 20.93
CA LYS A 176 17.76 -10.08 21.23
C LYS A 176 17.14 -11.06 20.23
N LEU A 177 15.85 -10.88 19.85
CA LEU A 177 15.21 -11.69 18.82
C LEU A 177 15.93 -11.57 17.49
N MET A 178 16.21 -10.33 17.05
CA MET A 178 16.94 -10.05 15.82
C MET A 178 18.32 -10.75 15.78
N ASN A 179 18.95 -10.94 16.92
CA ASN A 179 20.24 -11.60 17.02
C ASN A 179 20.14 -13.10 17.39
N ASN A 180 18.97 -13.72 17.20
CA ASN A 180 18.75 -15.14 17.39
C ASN A 180 19.36 -15.97 16.24
N LYS A 181 20.60 -16.45 16.43
CA LYS A 181 21.30 -17.24 15.41
C LYS A 181 20.74 -18.65 15.18
N ARG A 182 19.79 -19.11 16.00
CA ARG A 182 19.24 -20.47 15.92
C ARG A 182 18.01 -20.57 15.06
N ASP A 183 17.21 -19.51 14.99
CA ASP A 183 15.98 -19.45 14.21
C ASP A 183 15.99 -18.18 13.32
N PRO A 184 16.35 -18.33 12.03
CA PRO A 184 16.35 -17.21 11.07
C PRO A 184 14.98 -16.54 10.95
N ASP A 185 13.89 -17.29 11.15
CA ASP A 185 12.54 -16.81 11.02
C ASP A 185 12.14 -15.86 12.16
N ILE A 186 12.64 -16.11 13.38
CA ILE A 186 12.56 -15.14 14.50
C ILE A 186 13.45 -13.93 14.22
N SER A 187 14.65 -14.19 13.68
CA SER A 187 15.67 -13.15 13.51
C SER A 187 15.24 -12.05 12.57
N TRP A 188 14.73 -12.39 11.37
CA TRP A 188 14.31 -11.36 10.41
C TRP A 188 13.06 -10.60 10.89
N ARG A 189 12.14 -11.24 11.63
CA ARG A 189 10.97 -10.55 12.21
C ARG A 189 11.39 -9.56 13.29
N GLY A 190 12.35 -9.95 14.13
CA GLY A 190 12.99 -9.03 15.07
C GLY A 190 13.66 -7.84 14.37
N ALA A 191 14.39 -8.10 13.27
CA ALA A 191 15.04 -7.05 12.48
C ALA A 191 14.02 -6.12 11.82
N TYR A 192 12.92 -6.65 11.28
CA TYR A 192 11.80 -5.86 10.76
C TYR A 192 11.20 -4.94 11.83
N ALA A 193 10.93 -5.47 13.03
CA ALA A 193 10.40 -4.67 14.14
C ALA A 193 11.36 -3.55 14.55
N VAL A 194 12.64 -3.86 14.75
CA VAL A 194 13.67 -2.88 15.12
C VAL A 194 13.83 -1.80 14.04
N TYR A 195 13.81 -2.19 12.77
CA TYR A 195 13.79 -1.24 11.64
C TYR A 195 12.60 -0.29 11.75
N ARG A 196 11.39 -0.79 11.96
CA ARG A 196 10.17 0.04 12.00
C ARG A 196 10.13 0.96 13.23
N ILE A 197 10.65 0.51 14.37
CA ILE A 197 10.68 1.31 15.61
C ILE A 197 11.70 2.45 15.52
N GLY A 198 12.87 2.23 14.92
CA GLY A 198 13.85 3.25 14.60
C GLY A 198 14.45 3.96 15.83
N VAL A 199 15.09 3.26 16.76
CA VAL A 199 15.72 3.84 17.94
C VAL A 199 17.25 3.72 17.92
N LEU A 200 17.95 4.80 18.24
CA LEU A 200 19.41 4.89 18.18
C LEU A 200 20.15 3.83 19.03
N ARG A 201 19.57 3.42 20.17
CA ARG A 201 20.17 2.39 21.04
C ARG A 201 20.28 1.01 20.35
N SER A 202 19.55 0.75 19.28
CA SER A 202 19.61 -0.48 18.50
C SER A 202 20.80 -0.54 17.54
N PHE A 203 21.66 0.47 17.48
CA PHE A 203 22.79 0.52 16.54
C PHE A 203 23.72 -0.70 16.65
N ASN A 204 24.08 -1.11 17.86
CA ASN A 204 24.97 -2.27 18.07
C ASN A 204 24.27 -3.58 17.66
N ASP A 205 22.99 -3.73 18.00
CA ASP A 205 22.19 -4.91 17.63
C ASP A 205 22.03 -5.02 16.12
N LEU A 206 21.72 -3.92 15.42
CA LEU A 206 21.67 -3.85 13.96
C LEU A 206 23.04 -4.19 13.32
N THR A 207 24.13 -3.65 13.88
CA THR A 207 25.48 -3.95 13.40
C THR A 207 25.82 -5.45 13.52
N ALA A 208 25.39 -6.10 14.59
CA ALA A 208 25.55 -7.54 14.76
C ALA A 208 24.65 -8.33 13.79
N ALA A 209 23.42 -7.89 13.58
CA ALA A 209 22.46 -8.53 12.67
C ALA A 209 22.93 -8.47 11.20
N MET A 210 23.60 -7.40 10.77
CA MET A 210 24.20 -7.30 9.43
C MET A 210 25.28 -8.38 9.18
N GLN A 211 25.78 -9.08 10.19
CA GLN A 211 26.80 -10.13 10.07
C GLN A 211 26.22 -11.56 10.15
N GLN A 212 24.91 -11.70 10.19
CA GLN A 212 24.26 -13.01 10.24
C GLN A 212 24.20 -13.68 8.85
N ASN A 213 23.98 -14.99 8.85
CA ASN A 213 23.86 -15.74 7.61
C ASN A 213 22.52 -15.50 6.90
N ASP A 214 21.46 -15.28 7.66
CA ASP A 214 20.12 -15.06 7.09
C ASP A 214 20.03 -13.74 6.30
N PRO A 215 19.67 -13.79 5.00
CA PRO A 215 19.66 -12.63 4.16
C PRO A 215 18.54 -11.63 4.47
N LEU A 216 17.37 -12.09 4.94
CA LEU A 216 16.28 -11.19 5.33
C LEU A 216 16.62 -10.41 6.60
N THR A 217 17.27 -11.07 7.57
CA THR A 217 17.80 -10.40 8.77
C THR A 217 18.79 -9.30 8.39
N ARG A 218 19.75 -9.60 7.50
CA ARG A 218 20.70 -8.59 7.00
C ARG A 218 20.02 -7.45 6.27
N TYR A 219 19.05 -7.77 5.41
CA TYR A 219 18.28 -6.78 4.66
C TYR A 219 17.57 -5.80 5.60
N PHE A 220 16.76 -6.29 6.56
CA PHE A 220 16.06 -5.43 7.49
C PHE A 220 17.00 -4.71 8.47
N ALA A 221 18.14 -5.32 8.83
CA ALA A 221 19.17 -4.65 9.64
C ALA A 221 19.80 -3.47 8.88
N LEU A 222 20.08 -3.62 7.58
CA LEU A 222 20.57 -2.54 6.71
C LEU A 222 19.53 -1.42 6.59
N LYS A 223 18.24 -1.75 6.37
CA LYS A 223 17.15 -0.78 6.32
C LYS A 223 16.98 -0.04 7.66
N GLY A 224 17.10 -0.75 8.78
CA GLY A 224 17.10 -0.16 10.12
C GLY A 224 18.28 0.78 10.35
N MET A 225 19.47 0.39 9.90
CA MET A 225 20.67 1.23 10.00
C MET A 225 20.55 2.50 9.13
N GLU A 226 20.02 2.37 7.90
CA GLU A 226 19.73 3.52 7.02
C GLU A 226 18.80 4.52 7.72
N GLN A 227 17.73 4.04 8.36
CA GLN A 227 16.81 4.89 9.11
C GLN A 227 17.51 5.61 10.27
N LEU A 228 18.39 4.91 11.02
CA LEU A 228 19.16 5.55 12.08
C LEU A 228 20.10 6.65 11.55
N VAL A 229 20.69 6.44 10.37
CA VAL A 229 21.54 7.48 9.73
C VAL A 229 20.71 8.72 9.39
N TYR A 230 19.49 8.56 8.86
CA TYR A 230 18.60 9.71 8.63
C TYR A 230 18.18 10.41 9.92
N LEU A 231 17.89 9.66 11.00
CA LEU A 231 17.59 10.24 12.30
C LEU A 231 18.76 11.08 12.85
N MET A 232 20.02 10.66 12.64
CA MET A 232 21.21 11.40 13.04
C MET A 232 21.40 12.74 12.28
N ASP A 233 20.76 12.90 11.13
CA ASP A 233 20.76 14.16 10.35
C ASP A 233 19.67 15.16 10.80
N THR A 234 18.75 14.77 11.69
CA THR A 234 17.65 15.62 12.15
C THR A 234 18.12 16.73 13.08
N PRO A 235 17.44 17.90 13.13
CA PRO A 235 17.73 18.97 14.09
C PRO A 235 17.66 18.48 15.54
N GLN A 236 16.65 17.66 15.86
CA GLN A 236 16.45 17.09 17.21
C GLN A 236 17.67 16.27 17.66
N PHE A 237 18.26 15.48 16.79
CA PHE A 237 19.45 14.69 17.12
C PHE A 237 20.65 15.58 17.47
N LYS A 238 20.79 16.74 16.84
CA LYS A 238 21.89 17.67 17.09
C LYS A 238 21.93 18.17 18.55
N GLU A 239 20.78 18.29 19.20
CA GLU A 239 20.64 18.66 20.60
C GLU A 239 21.19 17.56 21.54
N TYR A 240 21.01 16.30 21.20
CA TYR A 240 21.46 15.15 21.99
C TYR A 240 22.87 14.67 21.68
N ARG A 241 23.52 15.23 20.65
CA ARG A 241 24.81 14.79 20.11
C ARG A 241 25.94 14.69 21.17
N ASN A 242 25.88 15.51 22.20
CA ASN A 242 26.91 15.59 23.24
C ASN A 242 26.68 14.60 24.41
N GLN A 243 25.59 13.88 24.47
CA GLN A 243 25.36 12.89 25.51
C GLN A 243 26.38 11.72 25.40
N PRO A 244 26.86 11.16 26.54
CA PRO A 244 27.93 10.16 26.52
C PRO A 244 27.67 8.97 25.60
N GLY A 245 26.52 8.33 25.69
CA GLY A 245 26.18 7.17 24.86
C GLY A 245 26.06 7.48 23.36
N ILE A 246 25.68 8.70 23.01
CA ILE A 246 25.59 9.16 21.62
C ILE A 246 26.99 9.39 21.02
N LYS A 247 27.97 9.90 21.83
CA LYS A 247 29.35 10.06 21.38
C LYS A 247 29.99 8.72 21.01
N ASP A 248 29.74 7.68 21.78
CA ASP A 248 30.26 6.33 21.48
C ASP A 248 29.62 5.76 20.21
N LEU A 249 28.31 5.94 20.01
CA LEU A 249 27.59 5.57 18.78
C LEU A 249 28.20 6.28 17.57
N LEU A 250 28.42 7.59 17.63
CA LEU A 250 29.03 8.36 16.56
C LEU A 250 30.46 7.92 16.24
N ARG A 251 31.24 7.50 17.27
CA ARG A 251 32.56 6.93 17.07
C ARG A 251 32.50 5.60 16.33
N LEU A 252 31.55 4.72 16.68
CA LEU A 252 31.36 3.45 16.00
C LEU A 252 30.88 3.66 14.56
N TYR A 253 29.91 4.55 14.34
CA TYR A 253 29.42 4.94 13.03
C TYR A 253 30.52 5.47 12.10
N SER A 254 31.43 6.31 12.63
CA SER A 254 32.55 6.86 11.87
C SER A 254 33.75 5.90 11.75
N SER A 255 33.64 4.67 12.28
CA SER A 255 34.77 3.73 12.28
C SER A 255 35.00 3.11 10.89
N ARG A 256 36.28 2.84 10.59
CA ARG A 256 36.65 2.09 9.39
C ARG A 256 35.98 0.69 9.34
N LYS A 257 35.84 0.03 10.50
CA LYS A 257 35.22 -1.30 10.63
C LYS A 257 33.76 -1.27 10.19
N PHE A 258 33.00 -0.27 10.61
CA PHE A 258 31.60 -0.15 10.22
C PHE A 258 31.46 0.10 8.73
N ARG A 259 32.26 1.01 8.16
CA ARG A 259 32.29 1.24 6.71
C ARG A 259 32.62 -0.01 5.91
N GLN A 260 33.64 -0.76 6.36
CA GLN A 260 34.01 -2.02 5.73
C GLN A 260 32.85 -3.04 5.74
N LEU A 261 32.13 -3.14 6.86
CA LEU A 261 30.97 -4.01 6.96
C LEU A 261 29.87 -3.66 5.94
N ILE A 262 29.57 -2.37 5.72
CA ILE A 262 28.59 -1.95 4.70
C ILE A 262 29.08 -2.36 3.30
N VAL A 263 30.36 -2.17 3.01
CA VAL A 263 30.94 -2.56 1.72
C VAL A 263 30.84 -4.06 1.49
N GLU A 264 31.10 -4.87 2.50
CA GLU A 264 30.96 -6.32 2.44
C GLU A 264 29.53 -6.75 2.10
N GLN A 265 28.51 -6.11 2.70
CA GLN A 265 27.11 -6.37 2.34
C GLN A 265 26.78 -6.01 0.88
N GLY A 266 27.38 -4.94 0.37
CA GLY A 266 27.28 -4.56 -1.04
C GLY A 266 27.94 -5.53 -2.02
N GLN A 267 28.75 -6.48 -1.54
CA GLN A 267 29.42 -7.51 -2.31
C GLN A 267 28.77 -8.90 -2.19
N ASP A 268 27.62 -9.02 -1.50
CA ASP A 268 26.90 -10.29 -1.41
C ASP A 268 26.65 -10.90 -2.80
N SER A 269 27.14 -12.12 -3.02
CA SER A 269 27.08 -12.73 -4.35
C SER A 269 25.70 -13.30 -4.71
N THR A 270 24.85 -13.53 -3.73
CA THR A 270 23.60 -14.28 -3.88
C THR A 270 22.36 -13.40 -3.84
N TYR A 271 22.25 -12.52 -2.86
CA TYR A 271 20.99 -11.83 -2.56
C TYR A 271 21.03 -10.37 -3.00
N TRP A 272 20.38 -10.08 -4.13
CA TRP A 272 20.33 -8.74 -4.71
C TRP A 272 19.73 -7.69 -3.77
N TYR A 273 18.73 -8.04 -2.97
CA TYR A 273 18.08 -7.09 -2.04
C TYR A 273 18.99 -6.70 -0.86
N VAL A 274 19.95 -7.57 -0.47
CA VAL A 274 20.98 -7.20 0.51
C VAL A 274 21.93 -6.18 -0.10
N ARG A 275 22.39 -6.41 -1.36
CA ARG A 275 23.25 -5.45 -2.07
C ARG A 275 22.54 -4.11 -2.30
N LEU A 276 21.23 -4.15 -2.66
CA LEU A 276 20.40 -2.97 -2.81
C LEU A 276 20.39 -2.14 -1.52
N ALA A 277 20.02 -2.74 -0.39
CA ALA A 277 19.95 -2.07 0.91
C ALA A 277 21.32 -1.54 1.37
N ALA A 278 22.42 -2.26 1.04
CA ALA A 278 23.76 -1.79 1.32
C ALA A 278 24.12 -0.52 0.50
N VAL A 279 23.71 -0.45 -0.77
CA VAL A 279 23.90 0.74 -1.62
C VAL A 279 23.09 1.93 -1.09
N GLU A 280 21.87 1.71 -0.64
CA GLU A 280 21.04 2.73 0.01
C GLU A 280 21.73 3.27 1.28
N LEU A 281 22.21 2.39 2.14
CA LEU A 281 22.94 2.77 3.35
C LEU A 281 24.25 3.50 3.03
N MET A 282 25.05 3.05 2.03
CA MET A 282 26.23 3.78 1.57
C MET A 282 25.88 5.22 1.19
N SER A 283 24.80 5.40 0.44
CA SER A 283 24.33 6.72 0.03
C SER A 283 23.86 7.58 1.20
N ALA A 284 23.16 6.99 2.17
CA ALA A 284 22.68 7.70 3.37
C ALA A 284 23.84 8.28 4.20
N THR A 285 25.00 7.61 4.24
CA THR A 285 26.17 8.11 4.98
C THR A 285 26.73 9.43 4.43
N LYS A 286 26.51 9.74 3.15
CA LYS A 286 27.08 10.89 2.42
C LYS A 286 28.61 10.96 2.46
N GLU A 287 29.30 9.89 2.87
CA GLU A 287 30.76 9.85 2.92
C GLU A 287 31.36 9.68 1.54
N GLN A 288 32.35 10.52 1.20
CA GLN A 288 33.01 10.48 -0.12
C GLN A 288 33.66 9.12 -0.43
N SER A 289 34.13 8.39 0.59
CA SER A 289 34.68 7.04 0.42
C SER A 289 33.65 6.05 -0.11
N MET A 290 32.36 6.21 0.26
CA MET A 290 31.27 5.35 -0.19
C MET A 290 30.87 5.61 -1.65
N GLN A 291 31.10 6.81 -2.19
CA GLN A 291 30.83 7.11 -3.58
C GLN A 291 31.55 6.13 -4.53
N ASN A 292 32.81 5.82 -4.27
CA ASN A 292 33.58 4.87 -5.11
C ASN A 292 33.00 3.44 -5.04
N GLU A 293 32.51 3.03 -3.87
CA GLU A 293 31.90 1.72 -3.71
C GLU A 293 30.52 1.65 -4.40
N ILE A 294 29.74 2.72 -4.38
CA ILE A 294 28.50 2.85 -5.14
C ILE A 294 28.78 2.79 -6.64
N ILE A 295 29.83 3.46 -7.15
CA ILE A 295 30.22 3.41 -8.56
C ILE A 295 30.50 1.99 -9.02
N LYS A 296 31.13 1.15 -8.20
CA LYS A 296 31.34 -0.27 -8.53
C LYS A 296 30.04 -1.04 -8.71
N ARG A 297 28.93 -0.58 -8.13
CA ARG A 297 27.59 -1.20 -8.27
C ARG A 297 26.83 -0.75 -9.51
N LEU A 298 27.34 0.23 -10.27
CA LEU A 298 26.80 0.58 -11.59
C LEU A 298 26.88 -0.58 -12.59
N ASP A 299 27.79 -1.50 -12.36
CA ASP A 299 27.98 -2.69 -13.19
C ASP A 299 27.49 -3.99 -12.50
N ASP A 300 26.66 -3.88 -11.45
CA ASP A 300 26.06 -5.01 -10.73
C ASP A 300 25.21 -5.88 -11.71
N PRO A 301 25.24 -7.21 -11.60
CA PRO A 301 24.44 -8.08 -12.48
C PRO A 301 22.93 -7.85 -12.37
N HIS A 302 22.45 -7.38 -11.21
CA HIS A 302 21.02 -7.18 -10.98
C HIS A 302 20.55 -5.77 -11.34
N PRO A 303 19.49 -5.60 -12.17
CA PRO A 303 19.05 -4.28 -12.66
C PRO A 303 18.66 -3.31 -11.54
N TYR A 304 18.06 -3.79 -10.47
CA TYR A 304 17.67 -2.94 -9.33
C TYR A 304 18.85 -2.37 -8.57
N VAL A 305 19.94 -3.14 -8.43
CA VAL A 305 21.16 -2.65 -7.78
C VAL A 305 21.86 -1.59 -8.64
N LYS A 306 21.91 -1.79 -9.98
CA LYS A 306 22.37 -0.73 -10.92
C LYS A 306 21.53 0.55 -10.79
N LEU A 307 20.20 0.40 -10.83
CA LEU A 307 19.27 1.51 -10.74
C LEU A 307 19.47 2.27 -9.41
N GLN A 308 19.58 1.54 -8.30
CA GLN A 308 19.83 2.15 -7.00
C GLN A 308 21.19 2.83 -6.92
N ALA A 309 22.24 2.26 -7.52
CA ALA A 309 23.54 2.89 -7.59
C ALA A 309 23.50 4.24 -8.33
N ILE A 310 22.80 4.30 -9.48
CA ILE A 310 22.57 5.55 -10.21
C ILE A 310 21.89 6.58 -9.30
N ARG A 311 20.75 6.22 -8.69
CA ARG A 311 19.97 7.10 -7.78
C ARG A 311 20.80 7.57 -6.60
N SER A 312 21.57 6.67 -6.02
CA SER A 312 22.43 6.95 -4.85
C SER A 312 23.49 8.00 -5.14
N LEU A 313 24.01 8.05 -6.36
CA LEU A 313 25.00 9.06 -6.77
C LEU A 313 24.44 10.48 -6.82
N ALA A 314 23.13 10.66 -6.84
CA ALA A 314 22.47 11.98 -6.69
C ALA A 314 22.85 12.74 -5.40
N LYS A 315 23.27 12.02 -4.34
CA LYS A 315 23.74 12.61 -3.09
C LYS A 315 25.14 13.25 -3.20
N PHE A 316 25.91 12.86 -4.22
CA PHE A 316 27.29 13.31 -4.44
C PHE A 316 27.35 14.23 -5.66
N LYS A 317 27.13 15.53 -5.44
CA LYS A 317 27.05 16.57 -6.49
C LYS A 317 28.44 17.04 -6.93
N ASN A 318 29.23 16.15 -7.56
CA ASN A 318 30.61 16.43 -7.96
C ASN A 318 30.95 15.95 -9.38
N TRP A 319 32.20 16.18 -9.81
CA TRP A 319 32.68 15.84 -11.13
C TRP A 319 32.65 14.33 -11.40
N LEU A 320 32.83 13.49 -10.39
CA LEU A 320 32.86 12.05 -10.50
C LEU A 320 31.45 11.51 -10.83
N THR A 321 30.41 11.97 -10.11
CA THR A 321 29.02 11.68 -10.46
C THR A 321 28.72 12.10 -11.90
N ARG A 322 29.10 13.31 -12.30
CA ARG A 322 28.91 13.80 -13.67
C ARG A 322 29.55 12.87 -14.70
N ARG A 323 30.79 12.44 -14.48
CA ARG A 323 31.49 11.53 -15.36
C ARG A 323 30.74 10.20 -15.53
N GLU A 324 30.35 9.58 -14.43
CA GLU A 324 29.67 8.29 -14.46
C GLU A 324 28.26 8.38 -15.08
N MET A 325 27.49 9.44 -14.80
CA MET A 325 26.19 9.63 -15.42
C MET A 325 26.28 9.81 -16.93
N ARG A 326 27.29 10.55 -17.42
CA ARG A 326 27.58 10.64 -18.86
C ARG A 326 27.96 9.30 -19.46
N ARG A 327 28.75 8.49 -18.74
CA ARG A 327 29.15 7.14 -19.17
C ARG A 327 27.90 6.27 -19.34
N ILE A 328 27.07 6.16 -18.31
CA ILE A 328 25.83 5.36 -18.34
C ILE A 328 24.92 5.84 -19.49
N TYR A 329 24.69 7.15 -19.62
CA TYR A 329 23.82 7.70 -20.66
C TYR A 329 24.29 7.33 -22.07
N LYS A 330 25.59 7.27 -22.31
CA LYS A 330 26.18 6.96 -23.63
C LYS A 330 26.25 5.47 -23.90
N GLU A 331 26.60 4.65 -22.91
CA GLU A 331 27.03 3.27 -23.12
C GLU A 331 25.91 2.24 -22.90
N THR A 332 24.88 2.54 -22.04
CA THR A 332 23.82 1.55 -21.81
C THR A 332 22.81 1.51 -22.95
N GLU A 333 22.32 0.32 -23.29
CA GLU A 333 21.23 0.10 -24.23
C GLU A 333 19.85 0.29 -23.56
N ASP A 334 19.77 0.08 -22.23
CA ASP A 334 18.49 0.20 -21.48
C ASP A 334 18.12 1.67 -21.33
N TRP A 335 17.03 2.07 -22.00
CA TRP A 335 16.52 3.44 -22.00
C TRP A 335 16.10 3.94 -20.60
N ARG A 336 15.77 3.01 -19.68
CA ARG A 336 15.38 3.32 -18.30
C ARG A 336 16.59 3.74 -17.48
N LEU A 337 17.71 3.01 -17.62
CA LEU A 337 18.98 3.38 -16.97
C LEU A 337 19.54 4.68 -17.59
N LYS A 338 19.40 4.88 -18.91
CA LYS A 338 19.72 6.17 -19.56
C LYS A 338 18.91 7.31 -18.94
N GLY A 339 17.60 7.13 -18.83
CA GLY A 339 16.72 8.14 -18.28
C GLY A 339 17.00 8.47 -16.81
N GLU A 340 17.29 7.45 -16.01
CA GLU A 340 17.65 7.66 -14.61
C GLU A 340 18.99 8.37 -14.46
N ALA A 341 19.99 8.01 -15.29
CA ALA A 341 21.27 8.71 -15.32
C ALA A 341 21.12 10.18 -15.73
N LEU A 342 20.22 10.47 -16.67
CA LEU A 342 19.91 11.84 -17.09
C LEU A 342 19.24 12.63 -15.97
N THR A 343 18.32 12.02 -15.24
CA THR A 343 17.67 12.60 -14.06
C THR A 343 18.70 13.00 -13.00
N VAL A 344 19.70 12.14 -12.74
CA VAL A 344 20.80 12.46 -11.81
C VAL A 344 21.75 13.50 -12.40
N LEU A 345 22.01 13.45 -13.72
CA LEU A 345 22.87 14.44 -14.40
C LEU A 345 22.27 15.86 -14.27
N ALA A 346 20.95 16.01 -14.26
CA ALA A 346 20.28 17.29 -14.07
C ALA A 346 20.69 18.00 -12.76
N LEU A 347 21.00 17.23 -11.72
CA LEU A 347 21.42 17.77 -10.42
C LEU A 347 22.85 18.32 -10.40
N VAL A 348 23.69 17.92 -11.35
CA VAL A 348 25.11 18.26 -11.41
C VAL A 348 25.50 19.05 -12.66
N GLN A 349 24.70 18.98 -13.72
CA GLN A 349 24.92 19.63 -15.00
C GLN A 349 23.58 19.99 -15.68
N PRO A 350 22.82 20.96 -15.12
CA PRO A 350 21.45 21.30 -15.54
C PRO A 350 21.30 21.54 -17.05
N ASN A 351 22.15 22.39 -17.63
CA ASN A 351 22.07 22.76 -19.04
C ASN A 351 22.25 21.57 -19.98
N GLU A 352 23.22 20.70 -19.69
CA GLU A 352 23.46 19.48 -20.50
C GLU A 352 22.25 18.53 -20.45
N ALA A 353 21.70 18.30 -19.25
CA ALA A 353 20.54 17.45 -19.07
C ALA A 353 19.32 18.01 -19.81
N LEU A 354 19.07 19.32 -19.73
CA LEU A 354 17.97 19.97 -20.44
C LEU A 354 18.12 19.84 -21.98
N ASN A 355 19.33 19.99 -22.51
CA ASN A 355 19.59 19.82 -23.93
C ASN A 355 19.28 18.39 -24.39
N HIS A 356 19.67 17.35 -23.61
CA HIS A 356 19.31 15.97 -23.89
C HIS A 356 17.81 15.71 -23.81
N VAL A 357 17.09 16.30 -22.83
CA VAL A 357 15.63 16.19 -22.79
C VAL A 357 14.99 16.70 -24.09
N LYS A 358 15.41 17.88 -24.56
CA LYS A 358 14.87 18.49 -25.77
C LYS A 358 15.21 17.71 -27.03
N ALA A 359 16.43 17.19 -27.13
CA ALA A 359 16.91 16.50 -28.32
C ALA A 359 16.39 15.06 -28.42
N ASP A 360 16.32 14.36 -27.27
CA ASP A 360 16.25 12.90 -27.28
C ASP A 360 14.96 12.32 -26.67
N LEU A 361 14.26 13.07 -25.80
CA LEU A 361 13.19 12.50 -24.97
C LEU A 361 11.83 13.20 -25.06
N ILE A 362 11.80 14.50 -25.31
CA ILE A 362 10.55 15.30 -25.15
C ILE A 362 9.45 14.83 -26.11
N ASP A 363 9.82 14.46 -27.35
CA ASP A 363 8.90 14.01 -28.39
C ASP A 363 8.70 12.48 -28.44
N LYS A 364 9.30 11.74 -27.47
CA LYS A 364 9.10 10.30 -27.42
C LYS A 364 7.69 9.97 -26.94
N PRO A 365 7.09 8.88 -27.44
CA PRO A 365 5.79 8.44 -26.92
C PRO A 365 5.92 7.95 -25.49
N TRP A 366 4.79 8.00 -24.76
CA TRP A 366 4.68 7.33 -23.47
C TRP A 366 4.91 5.80 -23.60
N PRO A 367 5.67 5.16 -22.71
CA PRO A 367 6.23 5.71 -21.46
C PRO A 367 7.67 6.24 -21.58
N GLN A 368 8.28 6.30 -22.76
CA GLN A 368 9.68 6.73 -22.90
C GLN A 368 9.91 8.17 -22.44
N ASN A 369 8.95 9.08 -22.66
CA ASN A 369 9.04 10.45 -22.20
C ASN A 369 8.79 10.65 -20.67
N TYR A 370 8.49 9.59 -19.94
CA TYR A 370 8.48 9.61 -18.47
C TYR A 370 9.76 10.22 -17.90
N TYR A 371 10.92 9.82 -18.44
CA TYR A 371 12.20 10.35 -17.98
C TYR A 371 12.48 11.78 -18.44
N ALA A 372 11.83 12.28 -19.48
CA ALA A 372 11.85 13.70 -19.79
C ALA A 372 11.27 14.51 -18.63
N ILE A 373 10.05 14.15 -18.18
CA ILE A 373 9.35 14.82 -17.07
C ILE A 373 10.14 14.67 -15.75
N ARG A 374 10.66 13.48 -15.44
CA ARG A 374 11.48 13.26 -14.24
C ARG A 374 12.78 14.06 -14.24
N THR A 375 13.41 14.23 -15.41
CA THR A 375 14.61 15.06 -15.56
C THR A 375 14.28 16.54 -15.41
N LEU A 376 13.17 17.02 -16.01
CA LEU A 376 12.69 18.38 -15.85
C LEU A 376 12.34 18.67 -14.38
N ASP A 377 11.76 17.71 -13.66
CA ASP A 377 11.51 17.80 -12.20
C ASP A 377 12.81 18.02 -11.41
N SER A 378 13.87 17.33 -11.76
CA SER A 378 15.18 17.44 -11.09
C SER A 378 15.89 18.78 -11.31
N LEU A 379 15.43 19.61 -12.26
CA LEU A 379 15.95 20.96 -12.52
C LEU A 379 15.41 22.02 -11.58
N LYS A 380 14.76 21.64 -10.47
CA LYS A 380 14.26 22.54 -9.44
C LYS A 380 15.38 23.06 -8.56
N THR A 381 15.50 24.38 -8.38
CA THR A 381 16.49 24.99 -7.48
C THR A 381 15.98 25.05 -6.04
N VAL A 382 16.90 24.81 -5.09
CA VAL A 382 16.58 24.82 -3.65
C VAL A 382 16.43 26.27 -3.12
N ASP A 383 17.09 27.26 -3.73
CA ASP A 383 16.99 28.68 -3.34
C ASP A 383 16.07 29.45 -4.32
N PRO A 384 14.85 29.82 -3.91
CA PRO A 384 13.90 30.53 -4.78
C PRO A 384 14.43 31.85 -5.37
N ARG A 385 15.43 32.45 -4.70
CA ARG A 385 16.04 33.71 -5.15
C ARG A 385 17.02 33.56 -6.32
N LYS A 386 17.40 32.31 -6.62
CA LYS A 386 18.38 31.95 -7.65
C LYS A 386 17.80 31.02 -8.69
N LYS A 387 16.52 31.25 -9.13
CA LYS A 387 15.91 30.40 -10.17
C LYS A 387 16.83 30.36 -11.39
N LEU A 388 17.33 29.19 -11.73
CA LEU A 388 18.17 28.96 -12.90
C LEU A 388 17.36 29.20 -14.18
N LYS A 389 18.04 29.60 -15.25
CA LYS A 389 17.43 29.71 -16.58
C LYS A 389 16.81 28.37 -16.99
N GLU A 390 17.50 27.27 -16.71
CA GLU A 390 17.07 25.91 -17.00
C GLU A 390 15.82 25.49 -16.25
N GLU A 391 15.61 25.97 -15.02
CA GLU A 391 14.38 25.73 -14.25
C GLU A 391 13.18 26.39 -14.89
N LYS A 392 13.31 27.65 -15.33
CA LYS A 392 12.23 28.37 -16.01
C LYS A 392 11.82 27.68 -17.30
N GLU A 393 12.81 27.28 -18.10
CA GLU A 393 12.59 26.58 -19.34
C GLU A 393 11.99 25.20 -19.13
N ALA A 394 12.42 24.46 -18.11
CA ALA A 394 11.82 23.20 -17.69
C ALA A 394 10.34 23.36 -17.28
N THR A 395 10.01 24.44 -16.58
CA THR A 395 8.62 24.73 -16.18
C THR A 395 7.73 25.01 -17.39
N GLU A 396 8.23 25.75 -18.40
CA GLU A 396 7.47 25.97 -19.64
C GLU A 396 7.23 24.64 -20.40
N LEU A 397 8.28 23.80 -20.53
CA LEU A 397 8.12 22.49 -21.15
C LEU A 397 7.11 21.60 -20.40
N LEU A 398 7.13 21.62 -19.07
CA LEU A 398 6.15 20.89 -18.25
C LEU A 398 4.72 21.42 -18.48
N ARG A 399 4.52 22.74 -18.64
CA ARG A 399 3.21 23.30 -18.99
C ARG A 399 2.71 22.82 -20.34
N GLU A 400 3.59 22.77 -21.35
CA GLU A 400 3.22 22.23 -22.65
C GLU A 400 2.84 20.75 -22.57
N LEU A 401 3.60 19.93 -21.83
CA LEU A 401 3.29 18.53 -21.62
C LEU A 401 1.96 18.33 -20.86
N ALA A 402 1.67 19.20 -19.88
CA ALA A 402 0.43 19.17 -19.10
C ALA A 402 -0.82 19.55 -19.94
N LYS A 403 -0.64 20.27 -21.06
CA LYS A 403 -1.70 20.57 -22.04
C LYS A 403 -1.87 19.47 -23.08
N GLY A 404 -0.94 18.54 -23.18
CA GLY A 404 -0.91 17.49 -24.21
C GLY A 404 -2.10 16.54 -24.15
N GLU A 405 -2.37 15.86 -25.26
CA GLU A 405 -3.47 14.89 -25.39
C GLU A 405 -3.21 13.57 -24.64
N ASN A 406 -1.95 13.20 -24.44
CA ASN A 406 -1.61 11.99 -23.70
C ASN A 406 -1.87 12.17 -22.19
N ARG A 407 -2.89 11.52 -21.69
CA ARG A 407 -3.38 11.69 -20.31
C ARG A 407 -2.35 11.32 -19.27
N ALA A 408 -1.62 10.22 -19.45
CA ALA A 408 -0.58 9.79 -18.50
C ALA A 408 0.57 10.81 -18.40
N GLN A 409 1.00 11.33 -19.55
CA GLN A 409 2.02 12.37 -19.63
C GLN A 409 1.54 13.68 -18.99
N ALA A 410 0.30 14.11 -19.30
CA ALA A 410 -0.27 15.34 -18.76
C ALA A 410 -0.46 15.26 -17.24
N THR A 411 -0.90 14.11 -16.73
CA THR A 411 -1.05 13.82 -15.29
C THR A 411 0.29 13.99 -14.56
N LEU A 412 1.34 13.30 -15.04
CA LEU A 412 2.66 13.39 -14.41
C LEU A 412 3.28 14.79 -14.48
N ALA A 413 3.09 15.49 -15.59
CA ALA A 413 3.56 16.87 -15.72
C ALA A 413 2.84 17.83 -14.75
N LEU A 414 1.52 17.64 -14.54
CA LEU A 414 0.75 18.41 -13.56
C LEU A 414 1.21 18.14 -12.12
N GLU A 415 1.47 16.88 -11.76
CA GLU A 415 2.00 16.53 -10.43
C GLU A 415 3.30 17.31 -10.13
N VAL A 416 4.21 17.37 -11.11
CA VAL A 416 5.46 18.13 -10.97
C VAL A 416 5.21 19.65 -10.89
N LEU A 417 4.25 20.17 -11.64
CA LEU A 417 3.92 21.61 -11.64
C LEU A 417 3.30 22.08 -10.33
N VAL A 418 2.53 21.23 -9.62
CA VAL A 418 2.01 21.56 -8.28
C VAL A 418 3.10 22.04 -7.34
N ASP A 419 4.23 21.34 -7.31
CA ASP A 419 5.38 21.68 -6.46
C ASP A 419 6.16 22.93 -6.91
N ARG A 420 5.87 23.46 -8.10
CA ARG A 420 6.57 24.60 -8.71
C ARG A 420 5.73 25.88 -8.76
N SER A 421 4.45 25.79 -8.41
CA SER A 421 3.49 26.89 -8.50
C SER A 421 3.61 27.84 -7.29
N ASP A 422 4.67 28.62 -7.26
CA ASP A 422 4.87 29.70 -6.30
C ASP A 422 5.32 30.98 -7.08
N PRO A 423 4.44 32.01 -7.23
CA PRO A 423 3.07 32.13 -6.69
C PRO A 423 2.05 31.14 -7.34
N PRO A 424 0.88 30.93 -6.71
CA PRO A 424 -0.13 29.99 -7.22
C PRO A 424 -0.63 30.35 -8.63
N GLU A 425 -0.68 29.34 -9.51
CA GLU A 425 -1.12 29.47 -10.90
C GLU A 425 -2.57 28.95 -11.09
N ILE A 426 -3.51 29.51 -10.32
CA ILE A 426 -4.89 29.00 -10.19
C ILE A 426 -5.55 28.80 -11.56
N ASP A 427 -5.52 29.80 -12.44
CA ASP A 427 -6.23 29.77 -13.73
C ASP A 427 -5.69 28.65 -14.63
N PHE A 428 -4.36 28.44 -14.66
CA PHE A 428 -3.77 27.34 -15.43
C PHE A 428 -4.28 25.98 -14.98
N PHE A 429 -4.37 25.75 -13.66
CA PHE A 429 -4.87 24.48 -13.13
C PHE A 429 -6.38 24.33 -13.35
N VAL A 430 -7.17 25.38 -13.14
CA VAL A 430 -8.62 25.37 -13.37
C VAL A 430 -8.96 25.00 -14.82
N GLU A 431 -8.25 25.54 -15.81
CA GLU A 431 -8.42 25.17 -17.23
C GLU A 431 -8.25 23.67 -17.49
N ARG A 432 -7.44 22.95 -16.69
CA ARG A 432 -7.22 21.52 -16.87
C ARG A 432 -8.43 20.67 -16.45
N LEU A 433 -9.37 21.20 -15.66
CA LEU A 433 -10.63 20.54 -15.32
C LEU A 433 -11.50 20.27 -16.55
N ASP A 434 -11.37 21.05 -17.62
CA ASP A 434 -12.13 20.87 -18.86
C ASP A 434 -11.89 19.52 -19.52
N THR A 435 -10.74 18.92 -19.26
CA THR A 435 -10.39 17.57 -19.76
C THR A 435 -11.38 16.49 -19.31
N GLY A 436 -12.03 16.69 -18.15
CA GLY A 436 -12.92 15.69 -17.54
C GLY A 436 -12.20 14.38 -17.16
N ASP A 437 -10.87 14.40 -17.08
CA ASP A 437 -10.07 13.23 -16.69
C ASP A 437 -10.03 13.11 -15.16
N PRO A 438 -10.36 11.93 -14.57
CA PRO A 438 -10.41 11.78 -13.12
C PRO A 438 -9.06 12.04 -12.43
N ALA A 439 -7.94 11.57 -13.02
CA ALA A 439 -6.61 11.76 -12.46
C ALA A 439 -6.20 13.25 -12.45
N ILE A 440 -6.36 13.92 -13.60
CA ILE A 440 -6.09 15.36 -13.71
C ILE A 440 -6.96 16.15 -12.72
N THR A 441 -8.24 15.79 -12.60
CA THR A 441 -9.16 16.44 -11.67
C THR A 441 -8.73 16.25 -10.22
N THR A 442 -8.29 15.04 -9.83
CA THR A 442 -7.81 14.76 -8.48
C THR A 442 -6.60 15.63 -8.13
N ILE A 443 -5.63 15.74 -9.03
CA ILE A 443 -4.43 16.56 -8.84
C ILE A 443 -4.80 18.05 -8.72
N VAL A 444 -5.62 18.54 -9.65
CA VAL A 444 -6.05 19.94 -9.65
C VAL A 444 -6.85 20.27 -8.39
N ALA A 445 -7.82 19.43 -8.01
CA ALA A 445 -8.62 19.63 -6.81
C ALA A 445 -7.74 19.64 -5.55
N SER A 446 -6.80 18.68 -5.45
CA SER A 446 -5.86 18.63 -4.34
C SER A 446 -4.96 19.86 -4.27
N TYR A 447 -4.49 20.36 -5.41
CA TYR A 447 -3.73 21.60 -5.47
C TYR A 447 -4.56 22.81 -5.00
N LEU A 448 -5.78 22.97 -5.53
CA LEU A 448 -6.67 24.07 -5.16
C LEU A 448 -7.04 24.05 -3.67
N ALA A 449 -7.14 22.87 -3.06
CA ALA A 449 -7.37 22.71 -1.63
C ALA A 449 -6.21 23.24 -0.76
N LEU A 450 -5.00 23.33 -1.28
CA LEU A 450 -3.81 23.83 -0.58
C LEU A 450 -3.61 25.35 -0.73
N VAL A 451 -4.28 25.98 -1.69
CA VAL A 451 -4.16 27.45 -1.94
C VAL A 451 -5.04 28.21 -0.96
N ASN A 452 -4.40 28.92 -0.01
CA ASN A 452 -5.10 29.59 1.07
C ASN A 452 -5.21 31.12 0.91
N ASP A 453 -4.30 31.76 0.15
CA ASP A 453 -4.28 33.21 -0.03
C ASP A 453 -3.78 33.61 -1.44
N PRO A 454 -4.66 34.17 -2.29
CA PRO A 454 -6.12 34.21 -2.10
C PRO A 454 -6.78 32.85 -2.30
N ARG A 455 -7.86 32.56 -1.58
CA ARG A 455 -8.65 31.34 -1.80
C ARG A 455 -9.23 31.35 -3.23
N PRO A 456 -9.16 30.22 -3.97
CA PRO A 456 -9.49 30.18 -5.40
C PRO A 456 -11.00 30.07 -5.64
N ALA A 457 -11.78 31.08 -5.24
CA ALA A 457 -13.25 31.07 -5.36
C ALA A 457 -13.74 30.83 -6.81
N GLN A 458 -12.99 31.31 -7.82
CA GLN A 458 -13.29 31.09 -9.25
C GLN A 458 -13.27 29.61 -9.64
N ALA A 459 -12.69 28.72 -8.84
CA ALA A 459 -12.64 27.29 -9.10
C ALA A 459 -13.93 26.53 -8.73
N VAL A 460 -14.83 27.14 -7.93
CA VAL A 460 -16.04 26.46 -7.43
C VAL A 460 -16.91 25.95 -8.58
N SER A 461 -17.29 26.81 -9.52
CA SER A 461 -18.14 26.43 -10.65
C SER A 461 -17.48 25.39 -11.58
N PRO A 462 -16.21 25.51 -11.98
CA PRO A 462 -15.49 24.47 -12.73
C PRO A 462 -15.42 23.12 -11.99
N LEU A 463 -15.15 23.10 -10.68
CA LEU A 463 -15.12 21.88 -9.87
C LEU A 463 -16.48 21.18 -9.83
N VAL A 464 -17.56 21.93 -9.60
CA VAL A 464 -18.92 21.37 -9.64
C VAL A 464 -19.28 20.85 -11.04
N THR A 465 -18.83 21.53 -12.09
CA THR A 465 -19.10 21.14 -13.48
C THR A 465 -18.39 19.82 -13.83
N VAL A 466 -17.12 19.68 -13.48
CA VAL A 466 -16.36 18.45 -13.77
C VAL A 466 -16.88 17.28 -12.94
N TYR A 467 -17.27 17.50 -11.68
CA TYR A 467 -17.83 16.46 -10.81
C TYR A 467 -19.01 15.73 -11.46
N LYS A 468 -19.88 16.45 -12.16
CA LYS A 468 -21.07 15.90 -12.83
C LYS A 468 -20.74 14.95 -14.00
N LYS A 469 -19.50 14.92 -14.47
CA LYS A 469 -19.03 13.98 -15.50
C LYS A 469 -18.61 12.63 -14.91
N PHE A 470 -18.42 12.52 -13.60
CA PHE A 470 -17.88 11.33 -12.94
C PHE A 470 -18.94 10.35 -12.51
N GLN A 471 -18.55 9.07 -12.45
CA GLN A 471 -19.39 7.96 -12.06
C GLN A 471 -18.68 7.12 -11.00
N ALA A 472 -19.26 7.08 -9.80
CA ALA A 472 -18.80 6.16 -8.78
C ALA A 472 -19.26 4.71 -9.09
N PRO A 473 -18.49 3.68 -8.68
CA PRO A 473 -17.29 3.77 -7.86
C PRO A 473 -16.01 4.07 -8.64
N ARG A 474 -16.02 4.00 -9.99
CA ARG A 474 -14.82 4.14 -10.82
C ARG A 474 -14.06 5.44 -10.54
N ASP A 475 -14.78 6.56 -10.44
CA ASP A 475 -14.21 7.91 -10.32
C ASP A 475 -14.34 8.47 -8.89
N LEU A 476 -14.55 7.60 -7.88
CA LEU A 476 -14.85 8.00 -6.51
C LEU A 476 -13.74 8.89 -5.91
N GLU A 477 -12.46 8.60 -6.20
CA GLU A 477 -11.33 9.40 -5.72
C GLU A 477 -11.39 10.84 -6.23
N ALA A 478 -11.67 11.05 -7.52
CA ALA A 478 -11.83 12.38 -8.09
C ALA A 478 -13.05 13.13 -7.50
N MET A 479 -14.15 12.41 -7.28
CA MET A 479 -15.35 12.97 -6.65
C MET A 479 -15.07 13.44 -5.21
N GLU A 480 -14.35 12.62 -4.43
CA GLU A 480 -13.93 12.96 -3.07
C GLU A 480 -12.95 14.15 -3.03
N ALA A 481 -12.00 14.18 -3.97
CA ALA A 481 -11.04 15.29 -4.08
C ALA A 481 -11.74 16.61 -4.38
N VAL A 482 -12.74 16.61 -5.28
CA VAL A 482 -13.53 17.81 -5.57
C VAL A 482 -14.26 18.32 -4.33
N ILE A 483 -14.91 17.44 -3.55
CA ILE A 483 -15.60 17.86 -2.32
C ILE A 483 -14.62 18.41 -1.29
N THR A 484 -13.45 17.79 -1.16
CA THR A 484 -12.38 18.26 -0.26
C THR A 484 -11.87 19.64 -0.70
N ALA A 485 -11.72 19.88 -1.99
CA ALA A 485 -11.34 21.21 -2.51
C ALA A 485 -12.40 22.26 -2.22
N LEU A 486 -13.68 21.95 -2.42
CA LEU A 486 -14.79 22.85 -2.11
C LEU A 486 -14.88 23.19 -0.62
N ASP A 487 -14.57 22.22 0.28
CA ASP A 487 -14.43 22.45 1.73
C ASP A 487 -13.33 23.46 2.03
N SER A 488 -12.12 23.24 1.47
CA SER A 488 -10.96 24.11 1.69
C SER A 488 -11.13 25.53 1.10
N ILE A 489 -11.78 25.65 -0.05
CA ILE A 489 -12.09 26.94 -0.68
C ILE A 489 -13.05 27.74 0.20
N ASP A 490 -13.91 27.09 0.97
CA ASP A 490 -14.81 27.69 1.96
C ASP A 490 -15.74 28.76 1.34
N SER A 491 -16.34 28.45 0.18
CA SER A 491 -17.22 29.36 -0.53
C SER A 491 -18.70 29.00 -0.36
N GLN A 492 -19.54 30.01 -0.08
CA GLN A 492 -21.00 29.85 -0.01
C GLN A 492 -21.61 29.37 -1.35
N GLU A 493 -20.93 29.59 -2.47
CA GLU A 493 -21.40 29.12 -3.78
C GLU A 493 -21.42 27.58 -3.88
N ALA A 494 -20.62 26.88 -3.09
CA ALA A 494 -20.60 25.41 -3.05
C ALA A 494 -21.77 24.78 -2.27
N VAL A 495 -22.43 25.57 -1.39
CA VAL A 495 -23.45 25.04 -0.45
C VAL A 495 -24.60 24.33 -1.16
N PRO A 496 -25.22 24.84 -2.25
CA PRO A 496 -26.31 24.14 -2.92
C PRO A 496 -25.89 22.75 -3.44
N PHE A 497 -24.73 22.65 -4.06
CA PHE A 497 -24.16 21.40 -4.57
C PHE A 497 -23.84 20.43 -3.42
N LEU A 498 -23.20 20.88 -2.35
CA LEU A 498 -22.87 20.03 -1.22
C LEU A 498 -24.10 19.49 -0.51
N ARG A 499 -25.20 20.28 -0.43
CA ARG A 499 -26.50 19.81 0.09
C ARG A 499 -27.10 18.69 -0.76
N GLU A 500 -26.98 18.77 -2.07
CA GLU A 500 -27.39 17.69 -2.99
C GLU A 500 -26.61 16.41 -2.72
N GLN A 501 -25.31 16.51 -2.40
CA GLN A 501 -24.46 15.35 -2.13
C GLN A 501 -24.75 14.66 -0.77
N LEU A 502 -25.52 15.24 0.12
CA LEU A 502 -26.02 14.54 1.30
C LEU A 502 -26.94 13.34 0.97
N SER A 503 -27.52 13.33 -0.23
CA SER A 503 -28.34 12.22 -0.74
C SER A 503 -27.59 11.31 -1.71
N ASN A 504 -26.28 11.46 -1.83
CA ASN A 504 -25.45 10.62 -2.70
C ASN A 504 -25.49 9.15 -2.23
N PRO A 505 -25.61 8.15 -3.13
CA PRO A 505 -25.64 6.74 -2.73
C PRO A 505 -24.37 6.23 -2.04
N TYR A 506 -23.25 6.93 -2.15
CA TYR A 506 -21.97 6.53 -1.55
C TYR A 506 -21.75 7.24 -0.21
N GLN A 507 -21.61 6.45 0.86
CA GLN A 507 -21.48 6.97 2.23
C GLN A 507 -20.29 7.95 2.38
N ASN A 508 -19.15 7.67 1.76
CA ASN A 508 -17.98 8.54 1.83
C ASN A 508 -18.26 9.94 1.28
N ILE A 509 -18.99 10.02 0.16
CA ILE A 509 -19.39 11.28 -0.45
C ILE A 509 -20.32 12.05 0.50
N ARG A 510 -21.32 11.40 1.08
CA ARG A 510 -22.26 12.05 2.03
C ARG A 510 -21.53 12.61 3.24
N GLN A 511 -20.59 11.83 3.82
CA GLN A 511 -19.84 12.25 5.00
C GLN A 511 -18.93 13.45 4.72
N LYS A 512 -18.20 13.42 3.59
CA LYS A 512 -17.36 14.55 3.17
C LYS A 512 -18.19 15.79 2.88
N ALA A 513 -19.33 15.64 2.18
CA ALA A 513 -20.25 16.76 1.91
C ALA A 513 -20.84 17.36 3.20
N ARG A 514 -21.21 16.51 4.17
CA ARG A 514 -21.66 16.97 5.49
C ARG A 514 -20.57 17.74 6.21
N GLN A 515 -19.33 17.23 6.24
CA GLN A 515 -18.19 17.90 6.87
C GLN A 515 -17.95 19.28 6.23
N ALA A 516 -17.89 19.35 4.89
CA ALA A 516 -17.72 20.59 4.16
C ALA A 516 -18.85 21.60 4.47
N LEU A 517 -20.10 21.14 4.49
CA LEU A 517 -21.24 22.01 4.84
C LEU A 517 -21.13 22.54 6.27
N MET A 518 -20.74 21.70 7.25
CA MET A 518 -20.57 22.14 8.63
C MET A 518 -19.48 23.22 8.74
N GLY A 519 -18.37 23.07 8.00
CA GLY A 519 -17.31 24.07 7.92
C GLY A 519 -17.78 25.39 7.30
N ILE A 520 -18.36 25.34 6.09
CA ILE A 520 -18.75 26.52 5.33
C ILE A 520 -19.92 27.28 5.97
N THR A 521 -20.94 26.56 6.49
CA THR A 521 -22.15 27.20 7.05
C THR A 521 -22.09 27.45 8.55
N GLN A 522 -21.07 26.92 9.25
CA GLN A 522 -20.94 26.96 10.71
C GLN A 522 -22.12 26.30 11.44
N GLN A 523 -22.82 25.36 10.80
CA GLN A 523 -23.93 24.59 11.35
C GLN A 523 -23.45 23.20 11.79
N ASN A 524 -23.61 22.86 13.08
CA ASN A 524 -23.11 21.60 13.65
C ASN A 524 -24.13 20.45 13.58
N ASP A 525 -25.38 20.71 13.21
CA ASP A 525 -26.51 19.75 13.28
C ASP A 525 -26.99 19.28 11.89
N ILE A 526 -26.13 19.34 10.88
CA ILE A 526 -26.49 18.89 9.54
C ILE A 526 -26.72 17.38 9.53
N GLN A 527 -27.96 16.99 9.24
CA GLN A 527 -28.35 15.59 9.17
C GLN A 527 -28.13 15.03 7.76
N ILE A 528 -27.64 13.79 7.68
CA ILE A 528 -27.63 13.01 6.44
C ILE A 528 -29.00 12.36 6.31
N PRO A 529 -29.76 12.60 5.23
CA PRO A 529 -31.04 11.91 5.04
C PRO A 529 -30.85 10.38 4.96
N PRO A 530 -31.86 9.59 5.29
CA PRO A 530 -31.80 8.16 5.10
C PRO A 530 -31.70 7.85 3.61
N VAL A 531 -30.57 7.31 3.18
CA VAL A 531 -30.29 6.91 1.79
C VAL A 531 -29.88 5.46 1.79
N GLU A 532 -30.45 4.69 0.87
CA GLU A 532 -30.02 3.32 0.64
C GLU A 532 -28.64 3.35 -0.03
N ASP A 533 -27.65 2.75 0.62
CA ASP A 533 -26.31 2.64 0.08
C ASP A 533 -26.33 1.81 -1.22
N GLN A 534 -25.83 2.37 -2.29
CA GLN A 534 -25.63 1.62 -3.53
C GLN A 534 -24.20 1.08 -3.56
N TYR A 535 -24.09 -0.23 -3.59
CA TYR A 535 -22.87 -0.93 -3.94
C TYR A 535 -23.04 -1.53 -5.33
N PRO A 536 -22.15 -1.29 -6.25
CA PRO A 536 -22.47 -1.29 -7.67
C PRO A 536 -22.43 -2.63 -8.36
N VAL A 537 -22.24 -3.76 -7.70
CA VAL A 537 -21.93 -4.97 -8.44
C VAL A 537 -22.88 -6.12 -8.16
N LYS A 538 -23.59 -6.54 -9.21
CA LYS A 538 -24.17 -7.90 -9.30
C LYS A 538 -23.06 -8.84 -9.79
N TRP A 539 -22.42 -9.54 -8.85
CA TRP A 539 -21.47 -10.59 -9.20
C TRP A 539 -22.17 -11.93 -9.29
N ASP A 540 -21.87 -12.68 -10.33
CA ASP A 540 -22.28 -14.06 -10.47
C ASP A 540 -21.20 -14.95 -9.81
N PHE A 541 -21.36 -15.17 -8.50
CA PHE A 541 -20.40 -15.91 -7.66
C PHE A 541 -20.25 -17.39 -8.05
N HIS A 542 -21.15 -17.94 -8.85
CA HIS A 542 -21.11 -19.33 -9.28
C HIS A 542 -20.05 -19.63 -10.34
N LYS A 543 -19.32 -18.62 -10.82
CA LYS A 543 -18.31 -18.79 -11.88
C LYS A 543 -16.97 -19.33 -11.40
N VAL A 544 -16.68 -19.30 -10.11
CA VAL A 544 -15.40 -19.78 -9.55
C VAL A 544 -15.68 -20.99 -8.67
N ASN A 545 -15.22 -22.17 -9.12
CA ASN A 545 -15.27 -23.36 -8.29
C ASN A 545 -14.10 -23.33 -7.29
N PRO A 546 -14.35 -23.26 -5.97
CA PRO A 546 -13.28 -23.22 -4.97
C PRO A 546 -12.42 -24.50 -4.95
N ASP A 547 -12.94 -25.63 -5.43
CA ASP A 547 -12.23 -26.91 -5.49
C ASP A 547 -11.31 -27.03 -6.71
N SER A 548 -11.35 -26.08 -7.65
CA SER A 548 -10.50 -26.04 -8.83
C SER A 548 -9.23 -25.24 -8.60
N THR A 549 -8.14 -25.66 -9.21
CA THR A 549 -6.87 -24.92 -9.20
C THR A 549 -6.80 -23.98 -10.39
N TYR A 550 -6.60 -22.71 -10.13
CA TYR A 550 -6.51 -21.66 -11.13
C TYR A 550 -5.07 -21.16 -11.24
N HIS A 551 -4.44 -21.32 -12.39
CA HIS A 551 -3.12 -20.77 -12.67
C HIS A 551 -3.20 -19.73 -13.78
N VAL A 552 -2.47 -18.62 -13.62
CA VAL A 552 -2.29 -17.63 -14.68
C VAL A 552 -0.82 -17.55 -15.05
N LYS A 553 -0.52 -17.85 -16.31
CA LYS A 553 0.82 -17.69 -16.88
C LYS A 553 0.96 -16.28 -17.45
N PHE A 554 2.03 -15.61 -17.06
CA PHE A 554 2.41 -14.31 -17.57
C PHE A 554 3.62 -14.46 -18.50
N HIS A 555 3.49 -13.95 -19.73
CA HIS A 555 4.58 -13.74 -20.66
C HIS A 555 4.90 -12.24 -20.66
N THR A 556 6.08 -11.86 -20.25
CA THR A 556 6.47 -10.45 -20.14
C THR A 556 7.74 -10.16 -20.95
N THR A 557 8.06 -8.89 -21.13
CA THR A 557 9.32 -8.48 -21.78
C THR A 557 10.57 -8.84 -20.95
N ALA A 558 10.41 -9.11 -19.65
CA ALA A 558 11.50 -9.53 -18.76
C ALA A 558 11.62 -11.06 -18.61
N GLY A 559 10.64 -11.84 -19.13
CA GLY A 559 10.57 -13.29 -18.98
C GLY A 559 9.18 -13.78 -18.59
N ASN A 560 9.08 -15.01 -18.11
CA ASN A 560 7.81 -15.64 -17.79
C ASN A 560 7.72 -15.98 -16.30
N PHE A 561 6.50 -15.87 -15.75
CA PHE A 561 6.18 -16.36 -14.40
C PHE A 561 4.74 -16.89 -14.35
N THR A 562 4.43 -17.65 -13.31
CA THR A 562 3.08 -18.20 -13.11
C THR A 562 2.61 -17.89 -11.70
N ILE A 563 1.35 -17.45 -11.59
CA ILE A 563 0.66 -17.29 -10.32
C ILE A 563 -0.41 -18.38 -10.16
N GLU A 564 -0.60 -18.84 -8.94
CA GLU A 564 -1.76 -19.61 -8.51
C GLU A 564 -2.74 -18.64 -7.86
N LEU A 565 -4.02 -18.70 -8.24
CA LEU A 565 -5.08 -17.92 -7.63
C LEU A 565 -5.72 -18.72 -6.48
N LEU A 566 -6.25 -18.02 -5.48
CA LEU A 566 -6.76 -18.57 -4.21
C LEU A 566 -8.28 -18.31 -4.09
N PRO A 567 -9.13 -19.06 -4.80
CA PRO A 567 -10.57 -18.83 -4.83
C PRO A 567 -11.25 -19.04 -3.47
N GLU A 568 -10.69 -19.88 -2.60
CA GLU A 568 -11.20 -20.11 -1.23
C GLU A 568 -10.98 -18.91 -0.29
N LYS A 569 -10.02 -18.02 -0.62
CA LYS A 569 -9.68 -16.83 0.17
C LYS A 569 -10.32 -15.54 -0.38
N ALA A 570 -10.47 -15.45 -1.71
CA ALA A 570 -10.93 -14.25 -2.39
C ALA A 570 -11.72 -14.59 -3.68
N PRO A 571 -12.91 -15.23 -3.56
CA PRO A 571 -13.66 -15.75 -4.72
C PRO A 571 -14.06 -14.67 -5.72
N VAL A 572 -14.49 -13.49 -5.29
CA VAL A 572 -14.87 -12.38 -6.18
C VAL A 572 -13.67 -11.82 -6.91
N THR A 573 -12.57 -11.61 -6.19
CA THR A 573 -11.33 -11.10 -6.76
C THR A 573 -10.77 -12.07 -7.80
N VAL A 574 -10.78 -13.38 -7.50
CA VAL A 574 -10.34 -14.42 -8.44
C VAL A 574 -11.26 -14.49 -9.66
N ALA A 575 -12.59 -14.39 -9.49
CA ALA A 575 -13.55 -14.38 -10.59
C ALA A 575 -13.31 -13.17 -11.51
N ASN A 576 -13.18 -11.98 -10.95
CA ASN A 576 -12.88 -10.74 -11.68
C ASN A 576 -11.56 -10.87 -12.45
N PHE A 577 -10.49 -11.26 -11.75
CA PHE A 577 -9.17 -11.37 -12.34
C PHE A 577 -9.12 -12.39 -13.47
N SER A 578 -9.72 -13.58 -13.26
CA SER A 578 -9.82 -14.64 -14.27
C SER A 578 -10.61 -14.19 -15.51
N SER A 579 -11.71 -13.47 -15.31
CA SER A 579 -12.51 -12.90 -16.40
C SER A 579 -11.70 -11.89 -17.24
N LEU A 580 -10.95 -11.01 -16.59
CA LEU A 580 -10.07 -10.04 -17.26
C LEU A 580 -8.94 -10.74 -18.05
N VAL A 581 -8.36 -11.82 -17.50
CA VAL A 581 -7.37 -12.66 -18.22
C VAL A 581 -7.99 -13.27 -19.47
N GLN A 582 -9.18 -13.87 -19.36
CA GLN A 582 -9.90 -14.48 -20.50
C GLN A 582 -10.25 -13.46 -21.60
N GLN A 583 -10.51 -12.20 -21.21
CA GLN A 583 -10.76 -11.10 -22.14
C GLN A 583 -9.48 -10.51 -22.74
N ASN A 584 -8.30 -11.05 -22.42
CA ASN A 584 -7.00 -10.53 -22.82
C ASN A 584 -6.75 -9.08 -22.34
N PHE A 585 -7.43 -8.65 -21.28
CA PHE A 585 -7.35 -7.28 -20.76
C PHE A 585 -5.91 -6.88 -20.40
N TYR A 586 -5.14 -7.80 -19.81
CA TYR A 586 -3.78 -7.53 -19.37
C TYR A 586 -2.73 -7.48 -20.50
N ASN A 587 -3.09 -7.92 -21.71
CA ASN A 587 -2.15 -7.95 -22.82
C ASN A 587 -1.74 -6.53 -23.26
N GLY A 588 -0.46 -6.25 -23.29
CA GLY A 588 0.08 -4.93 -23.63
C GLY A 588 0.25 -3.98 -22.46
N ILE A 589 -0.28 -4.29 -21.28
CA ILE A 589 -0.22 -3.44 -20.08
C ILE A 589 1.19 -3.43 -19.47
N TYR A 590 1.61 -2.27 -18.97
CA TYR A 590 2.90 -2.05 -18.36
C TYR A 590 2.89 -2.32 -16.85
N PHE A 591 4.03 -2.72 -16.31
CA PHE A 591 4.33 -2.57 -14.90
C PHE A 591 4.67 -1.09 -14.64
N HIS A 592 3.64 -0.30 -14.35
CA HIS A 592 3.76 1.16 -14.22
C HIS A 592 4.42 1.59 -12.90
N ARG A 593 4.50 0.70 -11.92
CA ARG A 593 5.16 0.97 -10.63
C ARG A 593 6.02 -0.22 -10.23
N VAL A 594 7.29 0.04 -10.02
CA VAL A 594 8.27 -0.94 -9.52
C VAL A 594 9.08 -0.28 -8.40
N VAL A 595 8.97 -0.85 -7.20
CA VAL A 595 9.72 -0.42 -6.03
C VAL A 595 10.59 -1.60 -5.58
N PRO A 596 11.88 -1.60 -5.90
CA PRO A 596 12.79 -2.70 -5.60
C PRO A 596 12.78 -3.08 -4.12
N GLY A 597 12.69 -4.38 -3.81
CA GLY A 597 12.60 -4.88 -2.44
C GLY A 597 11.24 -4.69 -1.78
N PHE A 598 10.27 -4.16 -2.50
CA PHE A 598 8.90 -3.97 -2.03
C PHE A 598 7.90 -4.70 -2.94
N VAL A 599 7.45 -4.05 -4.03
CA VAL A 599 6.45 -4.60 -4.94
C VAL A 599 6.72 -4.23 -6.39
N ILE A 600 6.19 -5.05 -7.31
CA ILE A 600 5.88 -4.67 -8.68
C ILE A 600 4.36 -4.55 -8.84
N GLN A 601 3.86 -3.56 -9.59
CA GLN A 601 2.44 -3.29 -9.76
C GLN A 601 2.11 -3.08 -11.24
N ALA A 602 1.01 -3.72 -11.70
CA ALA A 602 0.49 -3.66 -13.05
C ALA A 602 -1.03 -3.66 -13.07
N GLY A 603 -1.64 -3.74 -14.26
CA GLY A 603 -3.09 -3.86 -14.41
C GLY A 603 -3.80 -2.54 -14.72
N ASP A 604 -3.03 -1.47 -14.94
CA ASP A 604 -3.52 -0.18 -15.40
C ASP A 604 -3.34 -0.04 -16.93
N PRO A 605 -4.43 0.07 -17.71
CA PRO A 605 -4.33 0.25 -19.16
C PRO A 605 -3.77 1.62 -19.60
N ARG A 606 -3.78 2.65 -18.72
CA ARG A 606 -3.16 3.96 -18.97
C ARG A 606 -1.65 3.93 -18.80
N GLY A 607 -1.17 3.08 -17.88
CA GLY A 607 0.24 2.94 -17.55
C GLY A 607 0.81 4.08 -16.69
N ASP A 608 -0.03 4.79 -15.95
CA ASP A 608 0.34 5.89 -15.03
C ASP A 608 -0.11 5.65 -13.57
N GLY A 609 -0.83 4.56 -13.32
CA GLY A 609 -1.36 4.18 -12.00
C GLY A 609 -2.81 4.61 -11.77
N TRP A 610 -3.38 5.45 -12.63
CA TRP A 610 -4.72 6.02 -12.47
C TRP A 610 -5.83 5.26 -13.22
N GLY A 611 -5.48 4.33 -14.08
CA GLY A 611 -6.44 3.56 -14.86
C GLY A 611 -6.83 2.24 -14.19
N GLY A 612 -7.91 1.64 -14.68
CA GLY A 612 -8.40 0.36 -14.23
C GLY A 612 -9.51 -0.19 -15.12
N ALA A 613 -10.05 -1.36 -14.78
CA ALA A 613 -11.26 -1.89 -15.37
C ALA A 613 -12.48 -1.08 -14.90
N ASN A 614 -13.60 -1.17 -15.64
CA ASN A 614 -14.78 -0.35 -15.38
C ASN A 614 -15.54 -0.68 -14.10
N ASN A 615 -15.36 -1.89 -13.55
CA ASN A 615 -16.09 -2.39 -12.38
C ASN A 615 -15.18 -2.50 -11.17
N ALA A 616 -15.54 -1.85 -10.07
CA ALA A 616 -14.89 -2.07 -8.79
C ALA A 616 -15.45 -3.32 -8.11
N ILE A 617 -14.60 -3.98 -7.31
CA ILE A 617 -14.95 -5.18 -6.53
C ILE A 617 -14.83 -4.90 -5.04
N PRO A 618 -15.62 -5.59 -4.22
CA PRO A 618 -15.50 -5.50 -2.76
C PRO A 618 -14.18 -6.10 -2.29
N CYS A 619 -13.60 -5.52 -1.25
CA CYS A 619 -12.43 -6.07 -0.59
C CYS A 619 -12.77 -7.40 0.12
N GLU A 620 -11.91 -8.41 -0.09
CA GLU A 620 -12.01 -9.73 0.53
C GLU A 620 -10.78 -9.95 1.43
N TYR A 621 -10.63 -9.09 2.44
CA TYR A 621 -9.54 -9.20 3.40
C TYR A 621 -9.51 -10.59 4.03
N ASN A 622 -8.33 -11.19 4.11
CA ASN A 622 -8.12 -12.53 4.63
C ASN A 622 -6.90 -12.59 5.56
N ASP A 623 -6.69 -13.75 6.14
CA ASP A 623 -5.70 -14.04 7.17
C ASP A 623 -4.32 -14.48 6.63
N LEU A 624 -4.07 -14.23 5.35
CA LEU A 624 -2.78 -14.52 4.74
C LEU A 624 -1.78 -13.39 4.96
N ASP A 625 -0.51 -13.76 5.09
CA ASP A 625 0.61 -12.82 5.20
C ASP A 625 1.15 -12.42 3.83
N TYR A 626 1.57 -11.17 3.70
CA TYR A 626 2.30 -10.69 2.54
C TYR A 626 3.77 -11.11 2.58
N ASP A 627 4.02 -12.40 2.40
CA ASP A 627 5.34 -12.95 2.17
C ASP A 627 5.86 -12.63 0.76
N ARG A 628 7.08 -13.09 0.43
CA ARG A 628 7.66 -12.96 -0.90
C ARG A 628 6.81 -13.71 -1.93
N GLY A 629 6.41 -13.03 -3.01
CA GLY A 629 5.65 -13.60 -4.13
C GLY A 629 4.14 -13.61 -3.94
N MET A 630 3.60 -12.98 -2.88
CA MET A 630 2.15 -12.87 -2.72
C MET A 630 1.57 -11.81 -3.66
N VAL A 631 0.37 -12.10 -4.18
CA VAL A 631 -0.34 -11.26 -5.14
C VAL A 631 -1.53 -10.60 -4.46
N GLY A 632 -1.52 -9.26 -4.44
CA GLY A 632 -2.54 -8.44 -3.82
C GLY A 632 -3.28 -7.54 -4.80
N MET A 633 -4.56 -7.27 -4.53
CA MET A 633 -5.36 -6.28 -5.28
C MET A 633 -4.97 -4.87 -4.84
N ALA A 634 -4.56 -4.02 -5.80
CA ALA A 634 -4.26 -2.64 -5.52
C ALA A 634 -5.56 -1.82 -5.34
N LEU A 635 -5.54 -0.87 -4.39
CA LEU A 635 -6.68 -0.07 -3.98
C LEU A 635 -6.26 1.39 -3.84
N SER A 636 -7.14 2.33 -4.20
CA SER A 636 -7.07 3.74 -3.79
C SER A 636 -7.90 4.05 -2.54
N GLY A 637 -8.66 3.07 -2.09
CA GLY A 637 -9.48 3.08 -0.88
C GLY A 637 -10.23 1.76 -0.73
N LYS A 638 -11.06 1.65 0.30
CA LYS A 638 -11.87 0.44 0.51
C LYS A 638 -12.84 0.25 -0.66
N ASP A 639 -12.98 -0.99 -1.14
CA ASP A 639 -13.90 -1.41 -2.20
C ASP A 639 -13.68 -0.68 -3.55
N THR A 640 -12.43 -0.26 -3.82
CA THR A 640 -12.04 0.40 -5.10
C THR A 640 -11.18 -0.50 -6.01
N GLY A 641 -10.95 -1.76 -5.64
CA GLY A 641 -10.20 -2.70 -6.47
C GLY A 641 -10.87 -2.92 -7.83
N THR A 642 -10.10 -2.87 -8.92
CA THR A 642 -10.62 -3.11 -10.27
C THR A 642 -9.80 -4.17 -11.01
N SER A 643 -8.69 -3.78 -11.61
CA SER A 643 -7.77 -4.64 -12.38
C SER A 643 -6.33 -4.53 -11.92
N GLN A 644 -5.97 -3.48 -11.18
CA GLN A 644 -4.59 -3.31 -10.74
C GLN A 644 -4.23 -4.31 -9.65
N PHE A 645 -3.07 -4.93 -9.79
CA PHE A 645 -2.52 -5.88 -8.82
C PHE A 645 -1.05 -5.62 -8.57
N PHE A 646 -0.56 -6.08 -7.43
CA PHE A 646 0.86 -6.03 -7.11
C PHE A 646 1.38 -7.38 -6.64
N ILE A 647 2.69 -7.60 -6.78
CA ILE A 647 3.39 -8.81 -6.32
C ILE A 647 4.52 -8.36 -5.39
N THR A 648 4.59 -8.95 -4.20
CA THR A 648 5.63 -8.65 -3.21
C THR A 648 6.97 -9.31 -3.57
N GLN A 649 8.07 -8.58 -3.39
CA GLN A 649 9.42 -9.09 -3.64
C GLN A 649 10.15 -9.55 -2.36
N THR A 650 9.78 -9.00 -1.22
CA THR A 650 10.21 -9.42 0.13
C THR A 650 8.99 -9.40 1.06
N PRO A 651 9.06 -10.00 2.27
CA PRO A 651 7.97 -9.94 3.22
C PRO A 651 7.56 -8.50 3.57
N GLN A 652 6.23 -8.24 3.57
CA GLN A 652 5.67 -6.90 3.79
C GLN A 652 4.54 -6.95 4.85
N PRO A 653 4.84 -7.27 6.12
CA PRO A 653 3.81 -7.49 7.14
C PRO A 653 2.85 -6.31 7.36
N HIS A 654 3.30 -5.08 7.08
CA HIS A 654 2.47 -3.87 7.20
C HIS A 654 1.33 -3.77 6.18
N LEU A 655 1.31 -4.66 5.16
CA LEU A 655 0.22 -4.79 4.19
C LEU A 655 -0.85 -5.80 4.64
N ASN A 656 -0.56 -6.66 5.64
CA ASN A 656 -1.47 -7.69 6.13
C ASN A 656 -2.82 -7.10 6.52
N GLY A 657 -3.89 -7.62 5.92
CA GLY A 657 -5.25 -7.20 6.17
C GLY A 657 -5.63 -5.83 5.58
N LYS A 658 -4.74 -5.11 4.89
CA LYS A 658 -5.05 -3.84 4.21
C LYS A 658 -5.40 -4.03 2.73
N TYR A 659 -4.98 -5.12 2.15
CA TYR A 659 -5.24 -5.47 0.75
C TYR A 659 -5.66 -6.93 0.66
N THR A 660 -6.52 -7.24 -0.30
CA THR A 660 -6.95 -8.62 -0.56
C THR A 660 -5.80 -9.41 -1.18
N ILE A 661 -5.31 -10.44 -0.49
CA ILE A 661 -4.44 -11.45 -1.11
C ILE A 661 -5.31 -12.42 -1.89
N PHE A 662 -5.05 -12.58 -3.17
CA PHE A 662 -5.84 -13.46 -4.04
C PHE A 662 -5.02 -14.45 -4.85
N GLY A 663 -3.69 -14.46 -4.67
CA GLY A 663 -2.81 -15.38 -5.38
C GLY A 663 -1.38 -15.37 -4.85
N ARG A 664 -0.57 -16.27 -5.39
CA ARG A 664 0.87 -16.39 -5.10
C ARG A 664 1.65 -16.82 -6.33
N VAL A 665 2.89 -16.39 -6.45
CA VAL A 665 3.82 -16.84 -7.49
C VAL A 665 4.28 -18.25 -7.18
N ILE A 666 4.08 -19.17 -8.13
CA ILE A 666 4.48 -20.58 -8.00
C ILE A 666 5.69 -20.94 -8.89
N SER A 667 6.02 -20.10 -9.87
CA SER A 667 7.23 -20.25 -10.69
C SER A 667 7.64 -18.91 -11.31
N GLY A 668 8.93 -18.74 -11.57
CA GLY A 668 9.48 -17.56 -12.22
C GLY A 668 9.63 -16.35 -11.31
N MET A 669 9.86 -16.56 -10.01
CA MET A 669 10.07 -15.45 -9.06
C MET A 669 11.30 -14.60 -9.42
N ASP A 670 12.33 -15.18 -10.01
CA ASP A 670 13.50 -14.44 -10.52
C ASP A 670 13.12 -13.46 -11.64
N THR A 671 12.12 -13.82 -12.47
CA THR A 671 11.55 -12.89 -13.46
C THR A 671 10.83 -11.75 -12.76
N VAL A 672 9.97 -12.04 -11.76
CA VAL A 672 9.27 -11.01 -10.96
C VAL A 672 10.24 -10.02 -10.33
N GLU A 673 11.38 -10.51 -9.83
CA GLU A 673 12.43 -9.70 -9.23
C GLU A 673 13.31 -8.94 -10.22
N SER A 674 13.23 -9.24 -11.52
CA SER A 674 13.96 -8.54 -12.57
C SER A 674 13.11 -7.57 -13.40
N ILE A 675 11.79 -7.58 -13.23
CA ILE A 675 10.87 -6.66 -13.92
C ILE A 675 11.21 -5.22 -13.57
N MET A 676 11.50 -4.41 -14.58
CA MET A 676 11.74 -2.98 -14.46
C MET A 676 10.45 -2.19 -14.74
N ILE A 677 10.41 -0.94 -14.29
CA ILE A 677 9.32 -0.03 -14.64
C ILE A 677 9.11 0.01 -16.15
N PHE A 678 7.85 -0.09 -16.58
CA PHE A 678 7.43 -0.16 -17.98
C PHE A 678 7.85 -1.42 -18.75
N ASP A 679 8.32 -2.48 -18.10
CA ASP A 679 8.22 -3.79 -18.69
C ASP A 679 6.75 -4.12 -18.95
N ARG A 680 6.49 -4.90 -20.01
CA ARG A 680 5.13 -5.09 -20.53
C ARG A 680 4.69 -6.54 -20.37
N ILE A 681 3.45 -6.73 -19.97
CA ILE A 681 2.76 -8.00 -20.08
C ILE A 681 2.45 -8.22 -21.56
N VAL A 682 3.14 -9.17 -22.20
CA VAL A 682 2.92 -9.49 -23.61
C VAL A 682 1.64 -10.29 -23.78
N LYS A 683 1.43 -11.26 -22.90
CA LYS A 683 0.26 -12.16 -22.92
C LYS A 683 0.02 -12.76 -21.55
N THR A 684 -1.25 -13.02 -21.25
CA THR A 684 -1.67 -13.84 -20.09
C THR A 684 -2.48 -15.05 -20.54
N GLU A 685 -2.37 -16.19 -19.83
CA GLU A 685 -3.09 -17.42 -20.10
C GLU A 685 -3.65 -18.00 -18.80
N LEU A 686 -4.99 -18.21 -18.75
CA LEU A 686 -5.66 -18.90 -17.66
C LEU A 686 -5.66 -20.41 -17.91
N VAL A 687 -5.21 -21.17 -16.91
CA VAL A 687 -5.27 -22.64 -16.88
C VAL A 687 -6.06 -23.06 -15.65
N VAL A 688 -7.18 -23.73 -15.84
CA VAL A 688 -8.03 -24.27 -14.77
C VAL A 688 -7.89 -25.81 -14.77
N LYS A 689 -7.65 -26.38 -13.58
CA LYS A 689 -7.49 -27.84 -13.38
C LYS A 689 -8.46 -28.37 -12.34
#